data_c0ffae014bd1e0bb2ffc53efd8b17bf4
#
_entry.id   c0ffae014bd1e0bb2ffc53efd8b17bf4
#
_cell.length_a   1.000
_cell.length_b   1.000
_cell.length_c   1.000
_cell.angle_alpha   90.00
_cell.angle_beta   90.00
_cell.angle_gamma   90.00
#
_symmetry.space_group_name_H-M   'P 1'
#
loop_
_entity.id
_entity.type
_entity.pdbx_description
1 polymer ?
#
loop_
_entity_poly.entity_id
_entity_poly.type
_entity_poly.pdbx_seq_one_letter_code
_entity_poly.pdbx_strand_id
1 'polypeptide(L)'
;MAKKHFYQAIKPSKNEEELKHRFANYFGILNFDSTNYIDLYTPEIFFEFKLKENLKNPPTLAKIVAQTLYYAQRLYSGDDPRPLSPYLSVVTKDFGAYFETKAFHNFYSNQNRYDWALAPSSPCKILVDDLSSSKIITDATIYDFASVANDIKFTTDIQRIRKTSKKFPKKIITPNNFDVIFNYWQSLFGDAVRNSHKPSEYFITDIEGDKSEIIGEKVVFHMTDGEKICKPIDIDAYNAFWSQYEKIRSHDTIISVRQRMDRMTEENLRRFTGEFYTPKLFADKAVEYLKKTVGDWWLDDNFRLWDMAAGTGNLEFSLPEESLAKCYISTLIKDEADYCAKTFTAATCFQYDFLNDDADKLPENLRGDLENPNIKWIIFINPPYVTANNNKSDNVNKDGVSMTRIKKLMTAENLGKTSQELFTQFIYRIIKDFSNRTAYLGIFSTLKYINAEAEQKLRDKVFRFKFERGFVFNASNFNGCTGQFPIGFLIWNLSEHISLEEQEISLEVWDNYKNSYLVRPGIKILRPARVEEFLNKWVKRFPSTKKFPPMSSALKIAAENKNRNDRIAENFLAGLMVKGNDFLNQNSTALLSAPYASHAGFSITAENFEQAMIVHMVRRLPKATWLNDRDQFLQPTKELSREFIGDAVIWSLFSPSNQTASLRNVEYEGEIYQIANNFYPFELAEVKSWECTLPSMRLNIFRAVEDRFAALWIKKHRDELSAAAISVLDAARTIYKKFYAELERLDVARWKIEAWDAGWYQIRMSLGESIDLSALKEKLEPQIYELGFLRDEVKYF
;
A
#
# COMPACT_ATOMS: atom_id res chain seq x y z
N MET A 1 25.33 18.79 42.40
CA MET A 1 24.48 17.62 42.63
C MET A 1 25.18 16.39 42.04
N ALA A 2 25.41 15.32 42.84
CA ALA A 2 25.99 14.08 42.32
C ALA A 2 25.07 13.51 41.24
N LYS A 3 25.57 13.22 40.03
CA LYS A 3 24.79 12.58 38.95
C LYS A 3 24.25 11.24 39.50
N LYS A 4 22.94 11.05 39.48
CA LYS A 4 22.32 9.73 39.76
C LYS A 4 22.96 8.68 38.83
N HIS A 5 23.19 7.46 39.38
CA HIS A 5 23.61 6.34 38.54
C HIS A 5 22.62 6.16 37.37
N PHE A 6 23.13 5.80 36.20
CA PHE A 6 22.34 5.68 34.97
C PHE A 6 21.15 4.71 35.14
N TYR A 7 21.40 3.54 35.75
CA TYR A 7 20.33 2.59 36.02
C TYR A 7 19.19 3.19 36.86
N GLN A 8 19.50 3.99 37.88
CA GLN A 8 18.48 4.66 38.69
C GLN A 8 17.69 5.71 37.91
N ALA A 9 18.28 6.29 36.84
CA ALA A 9 17.62 7.26 36.00
C ALA A 9 16.62 6.59 35.03
N ILE A 10 16.96 5.41 34.48
CA ILE A 10 16.15 4.73 33.47
C ILE A 10 15.18 3.68 34.03
N LYS A 11 15.49 3.05 35.16
CA LYS A 11 14.68 2.00 35.80
C LYS A 11 13.19 2.34 36.00
N PRO A 12 12.80 3.59 36.35
CA PRO A 12 11.38 3.94 36.52
C PRO A 12 10.54 3.96 35.23
N SER A 13 11.16 3.77 34.05
CA SER A 13 10.43 3.85 32.75
C SER A 13 9.30 2.83 32.65
N LYS A 14 8.13 3.28 32.22
CA LYS A 14 6.91 2.47 32.08
C LYS A 14 6.69 1.92 30.66
N ASN A 15 7.26 2.57 29.66
CA ASN A 15 7.21 2.21 28.23
C ASN A 15 8.54 2.56 27.54
N GLU A 16 8.68 2.16 26.27
CA GLU A 16 9.89 2.37 25.47
C GLU A 16 10.16 3.86 25.23
N GLU A 17 9.13 4.65 25.03
CA GLU A 17 9.25 6.08 24.80
C GLU A 17 9.78 6.82 26.03
N GLU A 18 9.27 6.48 27.22
CA GLU A 18 9.80 7.03 28.48
C GLU A 18 11.25 6.60 28.73
N LEU A 19 11.60 5.35 28.37
CA LEU A 19 12.97 4.86 28.46
C LEU A 19 13.92 5.67 27.58
N LYS A 20 13.53 5.90 26.33
CA LYS A 20 14.25 6.70 25.35
C LYS A 20 14.48 8.14 25.86
N HIS A 21 13.44 8.79 26.32
CA HIS A 21 13.54 10.15 26.85
C HIS A 21 14.45 10.25 28.09
N ARG A 22 14.34 9.29 29.04
CA ARG A 22 15.22 9.26 30.22
C ARG A 22 16.67 8.98 29.86
N PHE A 23 16.90 8.13 28.87
CA PHE A 23 18.22 7.87 28.31
C PHE A 23 18.81 9.13 27.69
N ALA A 24 18.06 9.77 26.79
CA ALA A 24 18.48 11.00 26.12
C ALA A 24 18.82 12.10 27.11
N ASN A 25 17.97 12.33 28.11
CA ASN A 25 18.20 13.31 29.15
C ASN A 25 19.46 13.00 30.00
N TYR A 26 19.70 11.72 30.31
CA TYR A 26 20.89 11.34 31.09
C TYR A 26 22.19 11.66 30.35
N PHE A 27 22.19 11.38 29.02
CA PHE A 27 23.37 11.64 28.19
C PHE A 27 23.43 13.07 27.64
N GLY A 28 22.47 13.93 27.94
CA GLY A 28 22.38 15.28 27.41
C GLY A 28 22.20 15.29 25.88
N ILE A 29 21.45 14.32 25.35
CA ILE A 29 21.07 14.29 23.95
C ILE A 29 19.76 15.09 23.85
N LEU A 30 19.91 16.38 23.58
CA LEU A 30 18.78 17.26 23.34
C LEU A 30 18.38 17.18 21.87
N ASN A 31 17.06 17.12 21.60
CA ASN A 31 16.50 17.16 20.24
C ASN A 31 17.06 16.08 19.31
N PHE A 32 16.93 14.84 19.72
CA PHE A 32 17.28 13.69 18.88
C PHE A 32 16.24 13.47 17.76
N ASP A 33 16.75 13.07 16.60
CA ASP A 33 15.92 12.72 15.47
C ASP A 33 15.39 11.30 15.63
N SER A 34 14.07 11.17 15.71
CA SER A 34 13.33 9.89 15.73
C SER A 34 12.54 9.66 14.44
N THR A 35 12.88 10.37 13.37
CA THR A 35 12.24 10.17 12.06
C THR A 35 12.68 8.85 11.41
N ASN A 36 11.90 8.37 10.46
CA ASN A 36 12.20 7.16 9.69
C ASN A 36 12.40 5.89 10.53
N TYR A 37 11.60 5.74 11.61
CA TYR A 37 11.56 4.54 12.46
C TYR A 37 12.78 4.28 13.36
N ILE A 38 13.83 5.10 13.34
CA ILE A 38 14.95 4.96 14.28
C ILE A 38 14.56 5.61 15.60
N ASP A 39 14.65 4.86 16.69
CA ASP A 39 14.25 5.36 18.01
C ASP A 39 15.05 6.59 18.45
N LEU A 40 16.36 6.56 18.27
CA LEU A 40 17.24 7.69 18.53
C LEU A 40 18.48 7.62 17.65
N TYR A 41 18.72 8.66 16.86
CA TYR A 41 19.85 8.75 15.96
C TYR A 41 20.81 9.87 16.40
N THR A 42 22.12 9.55 16.40
CA THR A 42 23.20 10.51 16.36
C THR A 42 24.22 10.12 15.29
N PRO A 43 25.03 11.03 14.75
CA PRO A 43 26.02 10.69 13.73
C PRO A 43 27.01 9.59 14.15
N GLU A 44 27.29 9.48 15.46
CA GLU A 44 28.25 8.52 16.01
C GLU A 44 27.64 7.17 16.32
N ILE A 45 26.38 7.16 16.76
CA ILE A 45 25.70 5.94 17.23
C ILE A 45 24.18 6.11 17.15
N PHE A 46 23.48 5.12 16.66
CA PHE A 46 22.03 5.06 16.73
C PHE A 46 21.57 3.95 17.68
N PHE A 47 20.37 4.12 18.24
CA PHE A 47 19.86 3.30 19.31
C PHE A 47 18.49 2.71 18.98
N GLU A 48 18.28 1.49 19.45
CA GLU A 48 16.99 0.82 19.53
C GLU A 48 16.65 0.56 20.99
N PHE A 49 15.43 0.89 21.40
CA PHE A 49 14.97 0.74 22.77
C PHE A 49 13.92 -0.37 22.89
N LYS A 50 14.07 -1.21 23.92
CA LYS A 50 13.07 -2.21 24.32
C LYS A 50 12.87 -2.16 25.82
N LEU A 51 11.62 -2.36 26.30
CA LEU A 51 11.36 -2.12 27.72
C LEU A 51 11.85 -3.25 28.63
N LYS A 52 11.54 -4.51 28.30
CA LYS A 52 11.69 -5.66 29.21
C LYS A 52 12.47 -6.84 28.61
N GLU A 53 13.03 -6.69 27.43
CA GLU A 53 13.71 -7.77 26.72
C GLU A 53 15.03 -8.16 27.42
N ASN A 54 15.28 -9.46 27.51
CA ASN A 54 16.52 -9.98 28.10
C ASN A 54 17.61 -10.15 27.05
N LEU A 55 18.53 -9.20 26.99
CA LEU A 55 19.62 -9.21 26.01
C LEU A 55 20.65 -10.33 26.24
N LYS A 56 20.66 -11.00 27.40
CA LYS A 56 21.51 -12.18 27.65
C LYS A 56 21.03 -13.41 26.88
N ASN A 57 19.82 -13.39 26.31
CA ASN A 57 19.33 -14.45 25.45
C ASN A 57 19.70 -14.14 23.99
N PRO A 58 20.60 -14.92 23.33
CA PRO A 58 21.09 -14.65 21.98
C PRO A 58 19.97 -14.54 20.92
N PRO A 59 18.93 -15.39 20.89
CA PRO A 59 17.82 -15.22 19.95
C PRO A 59 17.05 -13.90 20.13
N THR A 60 16.86 -13.44 21.39
CA THR A 60 16.23 -12.16 21.69
C THR A 60 17.09 -10.99 21.22
N LEU A 61 18.39 -11.02 21.53
CA LEU A 61 19.34 -10.02 21.06
C LEU A 61 19.41 -9.97 19.53
N ALA A 62 19.50 -11.14 18.87
CA ALA A 62 19.52 -11.24 17.43
C ALA A 62 18.29 -10.61 16.77
N LYS A 63 17.09 -10.84 17.33
CA LYS A 63 15.85 -10.27 16.82
C LYS A 63 15.85 -8.73 16.91
N ILE A 64 16.34 -8.15 18.01
CA ILE A 64 16.39 -6.70 18.18
C ILE A 64 17.50 -6.09 17.30
N VAL A 65 18.67 -6.74 17.23
CA VAL A 65 19.72 -6.32 16.28
C VAL A 65 19.23 -6.40 14.85
N ALA A 66 18.45 -7.43 14.47
CA ALA A 66 17.83 -7.49 13.15
C ALA A 66 16.98 -6.25 12.86
N GLN A 67 16.20 -5.75 13.82
CA GLN A 67 15.44 -4.49 13.66
C GLN A 67 16.37 -3.32 13.36
N THR A 68 17.47 -3.18 14.13
CA THR A 68 18.45 -2.11 13.89
C THR A 68 19.16 -2.23 12.54
N LEU A 69 19.30 -3.45 12.00
CA LEU A 69 19.92 -3.64 10.68
C LEU A 69 19.02 -3.22 9.52
N TYR A 70 17.70 -3.18 9.69
CA TYR A 70 16.82 -2.54 8.69
C TYR A 70 17.12 -1.04 8.58
N TYR A 71 17.42 -0.38 9.69
CA TYR A 71 17.83 1.03 9.68
C TYR A 71 19.23 1.19 9.09
N ALA A 72 20.17 0.31 9.50
CA ALA A 72 21.52 0.32 8.95
C ALA A 72 21.52 0.13 7.43
N GLN A 73 20.66 -0.76 6.92
CA GLN A 73 20.51 -1.02 5.48
C GLN A 73 20.00 0.23 4.75
N ARG A 74 18.96 0.92 5.26
CA ARG A 74 18.43 2.15 4.69
C ARG A 74 19.45 3.30 4.68
N LEU A 75 20.19 3.46 5.78
CA LEU A 75 21.28 4.43 5.86
C LEU A 75 22.41 4.10 4.88
N TYR A 76 22.71 2.81 4.69
CA TYR A 76 23.74 2.34 3.77
C TYR A 76 23.33 2.44 2.29
N SER A 77 22.09 2.05 1.94
CA SER A 77 21.56 2.11 0.57
C SER A 77 21.30 3.54 0.08
N GLY A 78 21.21 4.50 0.98
CA GLY A 78 20.87 5.88 0.66
C GLY A 78 19.37 6.19 0.65
N ASP A 79 18.53 5.22 1.05
CA ASP A 79 17.08 5.42 1.22
C ASP A 79 16.76 6.35 2.41
N ASP A 80 17.69 6.46 3.34
CA ASP A 80 17.71 7.48 4.39
C ASP A 80 18.86 8.48 4.12
N PRO A 81 18.63 9.78 4.18
CA PRO A 81 19.64 10.78 3.85
C PRO A 81 20.80 10.86 4.85
N ARG A 82 20.57 10.39 6.07
CA ARG A 82 21.56 10.45 7.16
C ARG A 82 22.74 9.51 6.88
N PRO A 83 23.95 9.82 7.32
CA PRO A 83 25.08 8.91 7.20
C PRO A 83 24.93 7.70 8.12
N LEU A 84 25.44 6.54 7.70
CA LEU A 84 25.46 5.35 8.54
C LEU A 84 26.39 5.60 9.74
N SER A 85 25.83 5.60 10.94
CA SER A 85 26.62 5.76 12.17
C SER A 85 27.59 4.59 12.38
N PRO A 86 28.82 4.83 12.82
CA PRO A 86 29.82 3.78 13.03
C PRO A 86 29.47 2.79 14.14
N TYR A 87 28.56 3.15 15.01
CA TYR A 87 28.08 2.29 16.09
C TYR A 87 26.56 2.18 16.07
N LEU A 88 26.07 1.04 16.54
CA LEU A 88 24.66 0.80 16.89
C LEU A 88 24.57 0.28 18.33
N SER A 89 23.48 0.56 19.02
CA SER A 89 23.26 0.12 20.39
C SER A 89 21.82 -0.32 20.61
N VAL A 90 21.67 -1.35 21.45
CA VAL A 90 20.38 -1.82 21.94
C VAL A 90 20.33 -1.57 23.45
N VAL A 91 19.26 -0.95 23.94
CA VAL A 91 19.10 -0.57 25.35
C VAL A 91 17.74 -1.04 25.86
N THR A 92 17.76 -1.73 27.01
CA THR A 92 16.55 -2.05 27.76
C THR A 92 16.62 -1.40 29.15
N LYS A 93 15.61 -1.60 29.97
CA LYS A 93 15.66 -1.10 31.39
C LYS A 93 16.80 -1.68 32.19
N ASP A 94 17.18 -2.92 31.91
CA ASP A 94 18.08 -3.70 32.75
C ASP A 94 19.41 -4.01 32.04
N PHE A 95 19.43 -3.90 30.68
CA PHE A 95 20.60 -4.30 29.90
C PHE A 95 20.92 -3.29 28.81
N GLY A 96 22.20 -3.24 28.42
CA GLY A 96 22.65 -2.53 27.22
C GLY A 96 23.69 -3.33 26.45
N ALA A 97 23.74 -3.10 25.16
CA ALA A 97 24.79 -3.60 24.28
C ALA A 97 25.09 -2.56 23.21
N TYR A 98 26.32 -2.49 22.74
CA TYR A 98 26.69 -1.71 21.55
C TYR A 98 27.67 -2.46 20.69
N PHE A 99 27.66 -2.14 19.39
CA PHE A 99 28.43 -2.82 18.37
C PHE A 99 29.03 -1.82 17.38
N GLU A 100 30.14 -2.14 16.77
CA GLU A 100 30.57 -1.43 15.56
C GLU A 100 29.68 -1.84 14.39
N THR A 101 29.03 -0.87 13.74
CA THR A 101 28.09 -1.13 12.65
C THR A 101 28.76 -1.90 11.49
N LYS A 102 30.06 -1.63 11.23
CA LYS A 102 30.81 -2.35 10.18
C LYS A 102 30.92 -3.87 10.42
N ALA A 103 30.79 -4.36 11.67
CA ALA A 103 30.81 -5.78 11.95
C ALA A 103 29.62 -6.52 11.28
N PHE A 104 28.54 -5.82 11.05
CA PHE A 104 27.34 -6.34 10.40
C PHE A 104 27.31 -6.07 8.89
N HIS A 105 28.41 -5.61 8.27
CA HIS A 105 28.42 -5.24 6.85
C HIS A 105 27.89 -6.33 5.94
N ASN A 106 28.29 -7.58 6.16
CA ASN A 106 27.85 -8.73 5.34
C ASN A 106 26.34 -9.03 5.46
N PHE A 107 25.67 -8.51 6.48
CA PHE A 107 24.22 -8.62 6.65
C PHE A 107 23.52 -7.47 5.94
N TYR A 108 23.72 -6.21 6.35
CA TYR A 108 22.96 -5.08 5.80
C TYR A 108 23.33 -4.70 4.36
N SER A 109 24.48 -5.11 3.84
CA SER A 109 24.83 -4.94 2.42
C SER A 109 24.23 -6.01 1.51
N ASN A 110 23.76 -7.13 2.08
CA ASN A 110 23.23 -8.24 1.29
C ASN A 110 21.73 -8.04 1.00
N GLN A 111 21.46 -7.42 -0.15
CA GLN A 111 20.10 -7.10 -0.57
C GLN A 111 19.29 -8.30 -1.06
N ASN A 112 19.96 -9.40 -1.47
CA ASN A 112 19.27 -10.53 -2.11
C ASN A 112 18.91 -11.67 -1.15
N ARG A 113 19.60 -11.76 -0.01
CA ARG A 113 19.41 -12.86 0.95
C ARG A 113 18.27 -12.60 1.93
N TYR A 114 18.02 -11.34 2.25
CA TYR A 114 17.06 -10.93 3.29
C TYR A 114 15.98 -10.06 2.69
N ASP A 115 14.75 -10.24 3.18
CA ASP A 115 13.61 -9.42 2.78
C ASP A 115 13.59 -8.10 3.58
N TRP A 116 14.15 -7.05 2.99
CA TRP A 116 14.21 -5.71 3.57
C TRP A 116 12.93 -4.89 3.42
N ALA A 117 11.91 -5.44 2.71
CA ALA A 117 10.61 -4.78 2.57
C ALA A 117 9.68 -5.02 3.78
N LEU A 118 10.03 -5.96 4.65
CA LEU A 118 9.28 -6.23 5.87
C LEU A 118 9.39 -5.07 6.88
N ALA A 119 8.39 -4.96 7.74
CA ALA A 119 8.45 -3.98 8.83
C ALA A 119 9.58 -4.34 9.81
N PRO A 120 10.40 -3.39 10.27
CA PRO A 120 11.48 -3.65 11.24
C PRO A 120 11.02 -4.38 12.51
N SER A 121 9.79 -4.11 12.98
CA SER A 121 9.18 -4.80 14.13
C SER A 121 8.92 -6.30 13.91
N SER A 122 8.93 -6.75 12.64
CA SER A 122 8.75 -8.16 12.24
C SER A 122 9.83 -8.55 11.23
N PRO A 123 11.10 -8.59 11.66
CA PRO A 123 12.23 -8.78 10.76
C PRO A 123 12.23 -10.16 10.09
N CYS A 124 12.87 -10.24 8.92
CA CYS A 124 13.04 -11.46 8.17
C CYS A 124 13.61 -12.59 9.05
N LYS A 125 12.93 -13.73 9.08
CA LYS A 125 13.31 -14.87 9.92
C LYS A 125 14.74 -15.37 9.60
N ILE A 126 15.09 -15.44 8.32
CA ILE A 126 16.44 -15.87 7.90
C ILE A 126 17.50 -14.93 8.46
N LEU A 127 17.26 -13.61 8.47
CA LEU A 127 18.18 -12.64 9.07
C LEU A 127 18.35 -12.87 10.57
N VAL A 128 17.25 -13.14 11.28
CA VAL A 128 17.28 -13.40 12.73
C VAL A 128 18.03 -14.71 13.04
N ASP A 129 17.79 -15.76 12.24
CA ASP A 129 18.43 -17.07 12.43
C ASP A 129 19.94 -16.99 12.13
N ASP A 130 20.33 -16.31 11.05
CA ASP A 130 21.74 -16.07 10.70
C ASP A 130 22.46 -15.23 11.76
N LEU A 131 21.81 -14.20 12.29
CA LEU A 131 22.36 -13.39 13.38
C LEU A 131 22.49 -14.19 14.68
N SER A 132 21.47 -14.98 15.04
CA SER A 132 21.47 -15.78 16.27
C SER A 132 22.67 -16.76 16.32
N SER A 133 23.07 -17.28 15.18
CA SER A 133 24.21 -18.19 15.02
C SER A 133 25.55 -17.48 14.82
N SER A 134 25.54 -16.16 14.64
CA SER A 134 26.76 -15.40 14.38
C SER A 134 27.58 -15.18 15.65
N LYS A 135 28.92 -15.21 15.54
CA LYS A 135 29.84 -14.87 16.66
C LYS A 135 29.64 -13.44 17.15
N ILE A 136 29.14 -12.53 16.35
CA ILE A 136 28.88 -11.14 16.74
C ILE A 136 27.82 -11.10 17.86
N ILE A 137 26.82 -11.97 17.77
CA ILE A 137 25.73 -12.04 18.75
C ILE A 137 26.10 -12.99 19.91
N THR A 138 26.70 -14.16 19.64
CA THR A 138 27.04 -15.14 20.72
C THR A 138 28.11 -14.63 21.64
N ASP A 139 29.06 -13.84 21.13
CA ASP A 139 30.19 -13.30 21.92
C ASP A 139 29.95 -11.85 22.34
N ALA A 140 28.71 -11.36 22.18
CA ALA A 140 28.33 -9.98 22.49
C ALA A 140 28.53 -9.63 23.98
N THR A 141 29.13 -8.48 24.24
CA THR A 141 29.24 -7.94 25.59
C THR A 141 27.91 -7.32 26.01
N ILE A 142 27.25 -7.94 27.00
CA ILE A 142 25.98 -7.44 27.56
C ILE A 142 26.28 -6.79 28.91
N TYR A 143 25.90 -5.52 28.99
CA TYR A 143 26.04 -4.73 30.24
C TYR A 143 24.76 -4.87 31.05
N ASP A 144 24.86 -5.56 32.19
CA ASP A 144 23.78 -5.67 33.17
C ASP A 144 23.83 -4.44 34.09
N PHE A 145 22.85 -3.56 33.98
CA PHE A 145 22.83 -2.29 34.70
C PHE A 145 22.61 -2.43 36.24
N ALA A 146 22.14 -3.58 36.70
CA ALA A 146 22.08 -3.88 38.10
C ALA A 146 23.49 -3.95 38.72
N SER A 147 24.52 -4.24 37.95
CA SER A 147 25.92 -4.14 38.33
C SER A 147 26.43 -2.71 38.17
N VAL A 148 26.83 -2.08 39.28
CA VAL A 148 27.39 -0.72 39.27
C VAL A 148 28.60 -0.60 38.31
N ALA A 149 29.43 -1.62 38.25
CA ALA A 149 30.62 -1.64 37.40
C ALA A 149 30.20 -1.61 35.88
N ASN A 150 29.19 -2.40 35.51
CA ASN A 150 28.66 -2.43 34.16
C ASN A 150 27.91 -1.14 33.78
N ASP A 151 27.15 -0.57 34.74
CA ASP A 151 26.46 0.72 34.56
C ASP A 151 27.49 1.84 34.25
N ILE A 152 28.55 1.92 35.05
CA ILE A 152 29.64 2.91 34.84
C ILE A 152 30.36 2.64 33.52
N LYS A 153 30.69 1.39 33.23
CA LYS A 153 31.40 1.04 31.99
C LYS A 153 30.60 1.37 30.74
N PHE A 154 29.32 0.96 30.69
CA PHE A 154 28.45 1.26 29.56
C PHE A 154 28.31 2.78 29.31
N THR A 155 28.04 3.52 30.37
CA THR A 155 27.88 4.99 30.29
C THR A 155 29.17 5.68 29.85
N THR A 156 30.32 5.23 30.33
CA THR A 156 31.63 5.74 29.95
C THR A 156 31.90 5.45 28.46
N ASP A 157 31.60 4.23 27.99
CA ASP A 157 31.82 3.84 26.61
C ASP A 157 30.90 4.61 25.64
N ILE A 158 29.62 4.77 25.98
CA ILE A 158 28.70 5.60 25.16
C ILE A 158 29.16 7.07 25.12
N GLN A 159 29.58 7.63 26.24
CA GLN A 159 30.12 9.00 26.27
C GLN A 159 31.41 9.14 25.45
N ARG A 160 32.32 8.14 25.50
CA ARG A 160 33.54 8.11 24.70
C ARG A 160 33.21 8.05 23.22
N ILE A 161 32.31 7.16 22.79
CA ILE A 161 31.85 7.04 21.40
C ILE A 161 31.33 8.39 20.90
N ARG A 162 30.46 9.03 21.67
CA ARG A 162 29.88 10.33 21.30
C ARG A 162 30.90 11.49 21.27
N LYS A 163 31.94 11.42 22.11
CA LYS A 163 33.02 12.45 22.13
C LYS A 163 34.09 12.22 21.05
N THR A 164 34.18 11.00 20.52
CA THR A 164 35.14 10.69 19.47
C THR A 164 34.58 11.19 18.12
N SER A 165 34.50 12.50 17.97
CA SER A 165 34.18 13.11 16.68
C SER A 165 35.35 12.88 15.71
N LYS A 166 35.43 11.69 15.11
CA LYS A 166 36.06 11.59 13.80
C LYS A 166 35.25 12.51 12.89
N LYS A 167 35.93 13.48 12.25
CA LYS A 167 35.30 14.24 11.16
C LYS A 167 34.91 13.23 10.08
N PHE A 168 33.63 12.83 10.08
CA PHE A 168 33.10 12.04 8.98
C PHE A 168 33.14 12.94 7.74
N PRO A 169 33.49 12.43 6.56
CA PRO A 169 33.35 13.20 5.34
C PRO A 169 31.87 13.59 5.22
N LYS A 170 31.63 14.91 5.12
CA LYS A 170 30.28 15.41 4.91
C LYS A 170 29.73 14.87 3.60
N LYS A 171 28.47 14.51 3.59
CA LYS A 171 27.79 14.05 2.39
C LYS A 171 27.60 15.24 1.44
N ILE A 172 28.02 15.11 0.19
CA ILE A 172 27.88 16.14 -0.83
C ILE A 172 26.42 16.12 -1.31
N ILE A 173 25.79 17.29 -1.33
CA ILE A 173 24.44 17.47 -1.89
C ILE A 173 24.57 17.49 -3.42
N THR A 174 23.85 16.60 -4.08
CA THR A 174 23.81 16.44 -5.53
C THR A 174 22.38 16.43 -6.04
N PRO A 175 22.12 16.65 -7.34
CA PRO A 175 20.78 16.50 -7.90
C PRO A 175 20.12 15.13 -7.64
N ASN A 176 20.91 14.07 -7.37
CA ASN A 176 20.40 12.71 -7.18
C ASN A 176 19.97 12.37 -5.74
N ASN A 177 20.52 13.08 -4.73
CA ASN A 177 20.19 12.87 -3.32
C ASN A 177 19.46 14.06 -2.68
N PHE A 178 19.26 15.09 -3.47
CA PHE A 178 18.70 16.36 -3.05
C PHE A 178 17.29 16.22 -2.43
N ASP A 179 16.43 15.43 -3.04
CA ASP A 179 15.02 15.27 -2.68
C ASP A 179 14.85 14.80 -1.22
N VAL A 180 15.64 13.80 -0.85
CA VAL A 180 15.61 13.19 0.48
C VAL A 180 16.20 14.15 1.51
N ILE A 181 17.26 14.88 1.14
CA ILE A 181 17.91 15.88 2.01
C ILE A 181 17.00 17.09 2.23
N PHE A 182 16.29 17.56 1.19
CA PHE A 182 15.33 18.64 1.30
C PHE A 182 14.17 18.30 2.25
N ASN A 183 13.59 17.11 2.11
CA ASN A 183 12.52 16.66 2.99
C ASN A 183 12.97 16.60 4.45
N TYR A 184 14.18 16.11 4.71
CA TYR A 184 14.77 16.10 6.04
C TYR A 184 14.98 17.51 6.58
N TRP A 185 15.61 18.41 5.79
CA TRP A 185 15.79 19.81 6.14
C TRP A 185 14.45 20.51 6.45
N GLN A 186 13.44 20.30 5.60
CA GLN A 186 12.10 20.87 5.79
C GLN A 186 11.45 20.39 7.11
N SER A 187 11.69 19.13 7.51
CA SER A 187 11.17 18.59 8.75
C SER A 187 11.72 19.29 10.00
N LEU A 188 12.91 19.87 9.93
CA LEU A 188 13.52 20.61 11.04
C LEU A 188 12.79 21.92 11.35
N PHE A 189 12.19 22.55 10.36
CA PHE A 189 11.45 23.80 10.51
C PHE A 189 9.95 23.59 10.82
N GLY A 190 9.43 22.36 10.70
CA GLY A 190 8.03 22.05 10.92
C GLY A 190 7.08 22.91 10.06
N ASP A 191 5.99 23.37 10.66
CA ASP A 191 4.97 24.17 9.95
C ASP A 191 5.46 25.56 9.53
N ALA A 192 6.51 26.07 10.17
CA ALA A 192 7.06 27.40 9.86
C ALA A 192 7.60 27.53 8.42
N VAL A 193 8.04 26.41 7.82
CA VAL A 193 8.51 26.35 6.43
C VAL A 193 7.55 25.57 5.56
N ARG A 194 6.96 24.51 6.06
CA ARG A 194 6.04 23.61 5.32
C ARG A 194 4.84 24.36 4.74
N ASN A 195 4.29 25.30 5.49
CA ASN A 195 3.12 26.11 5.10
C ASN A 195 3.50 27.46 4.44
N SER A 196 4.77 27.67 4.09
CA SER A 196 5.20 28.85 3.37
C SER A 196 4.99 28.69 1.86
N HIS A 197 4.82 29.80 1.14
CA HIS A 197 4.59 29.77 -0.30
C HIS A 197 5.79 29.26 -1.13
N LYS A 198 7.02 29.26 -0.57
CA LYS A 198 8.24 28.89 -1.29
C LYS A 198 9.29 28.21 -0.40
N PRO A 199 9.00 27.04 0.21
CA PRO A 199 9.95 26.36 1.10
C PRO A 199 11.24 25.94 0.38
N SER A 200 11.17 25.73 -0.91
CA SER A 200 12.26 25.40 -1.81
C SER A 200 13.28 26.53 -1.93
N GLU A 201 12.85 27.78 -2.06
CA GLU A 201 13.76 28.92 -2.15
C GLU A 201 14.57 29.13 -0.87
N TYR A 202 13.97 28.83 0.32
CA TYR A 202 14.71 28.90 1.58
C TYR A 202 15.82 27.86 1.65
N PHE A 203 15.55 26.62 1.19
CA PHE A 203 16.57 25.59 1.18
C PHE A 203 17.70 25.89 0.19
N ILE A 204 17.39 26.36 -1.03
CA ILE A 204 18.43 26.79 -1.98
C ILE A 204 19.28 27.90 -1.38
N THR A 205 18.65 28.89 -0.76
CA THR A 205 19.37 29.97 -0.08
C THR A 205 20.29 29.43 1.01
N ASP A 206 19.84 28.40 1.73
CA ASP A 206 20.59 27.78 2.82
C ASP A 206 21.78 26.93 2.33
N ILE A 207 21.63 26.21 1.21
CA ILE A 207 22.71 25.39 0.64
C ILE A 207 23.80 26.22 -0.06
N GLU A 208 23.52 27.47 -0.45
CA GLU A 208 24.49 28.38 -1.09
C GLU A 208 25.54 28.98 -0.11
N GLY A 209 25.58 28.52 1.12
CA GLY A 209 26.67 28.78 2.06
C GLY A 209 26.63 30.10 2.80
N ASP A 210 26.77 31.25 2.12
CA ASP A 210 26.90 32.54 2.77
C ASP A 210 25.57 33.32 2.85
N LYS A 211 24.47 32.73 2.42
CA LYS A 211 23.17 33.40 2.34
C LYS A 211 22.22 33.06 3.50
N SER A 212 22.73 32.39 4.52
CA SER A 212 21.95 32.10 5.74
C SER A 212 22.81 32.33 6.98
N GLU A 213 22.20 32.89 8.02
CA GLU A 213 22.87 33.14 9.31
C GLU A 213 21.96 32.77 10.49
N ILE A 214 22.57 32.41 11.60
CA ILE A 214 21.84 32.09 12.83
C ILE A 214 21.81 33.35 13.71
N ILE A 215 20.59 33.78 14.08
CA ILE A 215 20.40 34.93 15.02
C ILE A 215 19.44 34.44 16.14
N GLY A 216 20.00 34.19 17.32
CA GLY A 216 19.26 33.61 18.46
C GLY A 216 18.72 32.22 18.11
N GLU A 217 17.41 32.00 18.29
CA GLU A 217 16.73 30.72 17.98
C GLU A 217 16.08 30.72 16.58
N LYS A 218 16.66 31.48 15.64
CA LYS A 218 16.12 31.62 14.26
C LYS A 218 17.22 31.50 13.25
N VAL A 219 16.89 31.02 12.07
CA VAL A 219 17.72 31.14 10.85
C VAL A 219 17.15 32.26 10.01
N VAL A 220 18.04 33.15 9.56
CA VAL A 220 17.74 34.25 8.66
C VAL A 220 18.27 33.92 7.28
N PHE A 221 17.38 33.90 6.30
CA PHE A 221 17.70 33.68 4.90
C PHE A 221 17.76 35.00 4.17
N HIS A 222 18.86 35.24 3.46
CA HIS A 222 19.09 36.42 2.61
C HIS A 222 18.65 36.03 1.18
N MET A 223 17.41 36.36 0.83
CA MET A 223 16.82 36.00 -0.46
C MET A 223 17.45 36.79 -1.62
N THR A 224 17.35 36.27 -2.83
CA THR A 224 17.93 36.89 -4.05
C THR A 224 17.30 38.23 -4.43
N ASP A 225 16.07 38.50 -3.99
CA ASP A 225 15.39 39.79 -4.16
C ASP A 225 15.75 40.83 -3.09
N GLY A 226 16.65 40.47 -2.15
CA GLY A 226 17.11 41.33 -1.06
C GLY A 226 16.25 41.24 0.20
N GLU A 227 15.17 40.44 0.20
CA GLU A 227 14.37 40.22 1.38
C GLU A 227 15.11 39.35 2.42
N LYS A 228 14.95 39.70 3.72
CA LYS A 228 15.46 38.89 4.84
C LYS A 228 14.31 38.18 5.53
N ILE A 229 14.33 36.87 5.47
CA ILE A 229 13.27 36.05 6.04
C ILE A 229 13.80 35.28 7.26
N CYS A 230 13.14 35.46 8.42
CA CYS A 230 13.50 34.82 9.67
C CYS A 230 12.55 33.61 9.94
N LYS A 231 13.11 32.43 10.18
CA LYS A 231 12.35 31.25 10.55
C LYS A 231 12.84 30.69 11.87
N PRO A 232 11.92 30.38 12.82
CA PRO A 232 12.29 29.75 14.08
C PRO A 232 12.72 28.29 13.82
N ILE A 233 13.74 27.85 14.53
CA ILE A 233 14.24 26.47 14.45
C ILE A 233 14.96 26.11 15.74
N ASP A 234 15.01 24.81 16.01
CA ASP A 234 15.95 24.26 16.95
C ASP A 234 17.37 24.36 16.38
N ILE A 235 18.18 25.21 16.97
CA ILE A 235 19.54 25.51 16.51
C ILE A 235 20.46 24.29 16.64
N ASP A 236 20.27 23.45 17.63
CA ASP A 236 21.09 22.25 17.82
C ASP A 236 20.77 21.22 16.71
N ALA A 237 19.49 21.03 16.37
CA ALA A 237 19.06 20.17 15.26
C ALA A 237 19.56 20.71 13.90
N TYR A 238 19.50 22.03 13.69
CA TYR A 238 20.00 22.67 12.48
C TYR A 238 21.53 22.54 12.32
N ASN A 239 22.29 22.77 13.40
CA ASN A 239 23.73 22.56 13.40
C ASN A 239 24.10 21.08 13.20
N ALA A 240 23.34 20.17 13.80
CA ALA A 240 23.52 18.73 13.59
C ALA A 240 23.30 18.34 12.12
N PHE A 241 22.28 18.92 11.45
CA PHE A 241 22.07 18.73 10.03
C PHE A 241 23.29 19.18 9.20
N TRP A 242 23.74 20.41 9.36
CA TRP A 242 24.87 20.96 8.60
C TRP A 242 26.25 20.37 9.00
N SER A 243 26.30 19.61 10.10
CA SER A 243 27.47 18.79 10.42
C SER A 243 27.60 17.57 9.50
N GLN A 244 26.50 17.10 8.92
CA GLN A 244 26.40 15.89 8.09
C GLN A 244 26.51 16.19 6.59
N TYR A 245 26.11 17.40 6.15
CA TYR A 245 26.05 17.77 4.74
C TYR A 245 27.02 18.90 4.43
N GLU A 246 27.55 18.90 3.19
CA GLU A 246 28.39 19.98 2.67
C GLU A 246 27.52 20.96 1.87
N LYS A 247 27.65 22.26 2.19
CA LYS A 247 27.01 23.31 1.42
C LYS A 247 27.65 23.41 0.03
N ILE A 248 26.86 23.74 -0.99
CA ILE A 248 27.31 23.72 -2.39
C ILE A 248 28.04 25.05 -2.70
N ARG A 249 29.24 24.93 -3.26
CA ARG A 249 30.03 26.08 -3.70
C ARG A 249 30.09 26.25 -5.22
N SER A 250 29.72 25.18 -5.97
CA SER A 250 29.74 25.22 -7.43
C SER A 250 28.46 25.83 -7.98
N HIS A 251 28.56 26.87 -8.78
CA HIS A 251 27.42 27.55 -9.41
C HIS A 251 26.63 26.62 -10.32
N ASP A 252 27.30 25.77 -11.10
CA ASP A 252 26.65 24.81 -12.01
C ASP A 252 25.86 23.75 -11.25
N THR A 253 26.40 23.29 -10.10
CA THR A 253 25.68 22.35 -9.22
C THR A 253 24.45 23.00 -8.61
N ILE A 254 24.54 24.28 -8.21
CA ILE A 254 23.40 25.04 -7.68
C ILE A 254 22.30 25.18 -8.74
N ILE A 255 22.67 25.52 -9.98
CA ILE A 255 21.73 25.63 -11.10
C ILE A 255 21.03 24.27 -11.33
N SER A 256 21.78 23.19 -11.38
CA SER A 256 21.23 21.83 -11.56
C SER A 256 20.31 21.41 -10.43
N VAL A 257 20.66 21.75 -9.18
CA VAL A 257 19.84 21.51 -8.00
C VAL A 257 18.59 22.39 -8.04
N ARG A 258 18.71 23.66 -8.44
CA ARG A 258 17.59 24.60 -8.57
C ARG A 258 16.57 24.14 -9.63
N GLN A 259 17.04 23.74 -10.80
CA GLN A 259 16.17 23.18 -11.85
C GLN A 259 15.43 21.92 -11.41
N ARG A 260 16.09 21.05 -10.64
CA ARG A 260 15.41 19.87 -10.10
C ARG A 260 14.41 20.21 -9.01
N MET A 261 14.69 21.22 -8.21
CA MET A 261 13.84 21.68 -7.13
C MET A 261 12.59 22.42 -7.61
N ASP A 262 12.72 23.23 -8.64
CA ASP A 262 11.58 23.87 -9.29
C ASP A 262 10.60 22.77 -9.75
N ARG A 263 11.12 21.69 -10.32
CA ARG A 263 10.32 20.49 -10.67
C ARG A 263 9.67 19.84 -9.45
N MET A 264 10.36 19.71 -8.32
CA MET A 264 9.82 19.07 -7.11
C MET A 264 8.76 19.92 -6.39
N THR A 265 8.90 21.22 -6.38
CA THR A 265 7.88 22.11 -5.80
C THR A 265 6.59 22.00 -6.58
N GLU A 266 6.68 21.92 -7.89
CA GLU A 266 5.57 21.59 -8.78
C GLU A 266 5.06 20.16 -8.56
N GLU A 267 5.95 19.17 -8.37
CA GLU A 267 5.57 17.78 -8.06
C GLU A 267 4.77 17.65 -6.76
N ASN A 268 5.10 18.39 -5.71
CA ASN A 268 4.35 18.38 -4.45
C ASN A 268 2.96 19.01 -4.60
N LEU A 269 2.82 20.10 -5.34
CA LEU A 269 1.53 20.68 -5.70
C LEU A 269 0.71 19.70 -6.57
N ARG A 270 1.33 19.03 -7.52
CA ARG A 270 0.72 18.06 -8.45
C ARG A 270 0.34 16.74 -7.80
N ARG A 271 1.01 16.30 -6.73
CA ARG A 271 0.56 15.14 -5.92
C ARG A 271 -0.84 15.35 -5.37
N PHE A 272 -1.19 16.57 -5.01
CA PHE A 272 -2.57 16.90 -4.59
C PHE A 272 -3.56 16.88 -5.76
N THR A 273 -3.10 17.11 -7.00
CA THR A 273 -3.91 17.05 -8.21
C THR A 273 -3.88 15.68 -8.91
N GLY A 274 -3.04 14.73 -8.42
CA GLY A 274 -2.90 13.35 -8.97
C GLY A 274 -2.16 13.29 -10.31
N GLU A 275 -1.34 14.27 -10.58
CA GLU A 275 -0.44 14.30 -11.72
C GLU A 275 0.87 13.60 -11.37
N PHE A 276 1.23 12.57 -12.14
CA PHE A 276 2.45 11.81 -11.94
C PHE A 276 3.35 11.92 -13.16
N TYR A 277 4.60 12.29 -12.94
CA TYR A 277 5.61 12.28 -13.99
C TYR A 277 5.96 10.86 -14.41
N THR A 278 5.89 10.58 -15.70
CA THR A 278 6.36 9.29 -16.23
C THR A 278 7.89 9.23 -16.13
N PRO A 279 8.46 8.22 -15.42
CA PRO A 279 9.90 8.05 -15.41
C PRO A 279 10.43 7.81 -16.82
N LYS A 280 11.59 8.41 -17.14
CA LYS A 280 12.18 8.35 -18.50
C LYS A 280 12.30 6.93 -19.04
N LEU A 281 12.67 5.96 -18.20
CA LEU A 281 12.77 4.54 -18.58
C LEU A 281 11.46 3.99 -19.19
N PHE A 282 10.32 4.36 -18.61
CA PHE A 282 9.01 3.90 -19.09
C PHE A 282 8.53 4.75 -20.29
N ALA A 283 8.88 6.03 -20.34
CA ALA A 283 8.63 6.86 -21.51
C ALA A 283 9.42 6.37 -22.75
N ASP A 284 10.71 6.06 -22.60
CA ASP A 284 11.55 5.45 -23.65
C ASP A 284 10.95 4.12 -24.12
N LYS A 285 10.49 3.29 -23.16
CA LYS A 285 9.82 2.03 -23.48
C LYS A 285 8.52 2.21 -24.24
N ALA A 286 7.72 3.20 -23.86
CA ALA A 286 6.48 3.51 -24.55
C ALA A 286 6.71 3.94 -25.99
N VAL A 287 7.73 4.77 -26.24
CA VAL A 287 8.14 5.16 -27.61
C VAL A 287 8.60 3.94 -28.42
N GLU A 288 9.36 3.03 -27.81
CA GLU A 288 9.74 1.75 -28.45
C GLU A 288 8.49 0.94 -28.90
N TYR A 289 7.46 0.90 -28.03
CA TYR A 289 6.22 0.19 -28.34
C TYR A 289 5.41 0.90 -29.44
N LEU A 290 5.38 2.22 -29.43
CA LEU A 290 4.78 3.01 -30.53
C LEU A 290 5.48 2.70 -31.86
N LYS A 291 6.82 2.74 -31.88
CA LYS A 291 7.60 2.38 -33.08
C LYS A 291 7.32 0.95 -33.58
N LYS A 292 7.17 0.00 -32.66
CA LYS A 292 6.81 -1.38 -33.03
C LYS A 292 5.40 -1.52 -33.56
N THR A 293 4.50 -0.57 -33.28
CA THR A 293 3.09 -0.58 -33.72
C THR A 293 2.91 0.15 -35.02
N VAL A 294 3.43 1.37 -35.10
CA VAL A 294 3.19 2.28 -36.24
C VAL A 294 4.42 2.56 -37.08
N GLY A 295 5.56 1.95 -36.75
CA GLY A 295 6.84 2.16 -37.45
C GLY A 295 7.48 3.50 -37.10
N ASP A 296 8.39 3.94 -37.96
CA ASP A 296 9.01 5.27 -37.89
C ASP A 296 8.03 6.33 -38.46
N TRP A 297 6.93 6.56 -37.74
CA TRP A 297 5.78 7.36 -38.12
C TRP A 297 6.12 8.79 -38.59
N TRP A 298 7.19 9.36 -38.06
CA TRP A 298 7.65 10.72 -38.41
C TRP A 298 8.21 10.82 -39.82
N LEU A 299 8.46 9.71 -40.51
CA LEU A 299 8.86 9.65 -41.89
C LEU A 299 7.65 9.77 -42.85
N ASP A 300 6.42 9.52 -42.39
CA ASP A 300 5.18 9.69 -43.13
C ASP A 300 4.59 11.08 -42.87
N ASP A 301 4.48 11.90 -43.92
CA ASP A 301 3.96 13.28 -43.79
C ASP A 301 2.52 13.38 -43.36
N ASN A 302 1.77 12.30 -43.45
CA ASN A 302 0.37 12.22 -43.02
C ASN A 302 0.22 11.83 -41.54
N PHE A 303 1.28 11.58 -40.78
CA PHE A 303 1.16 11.32 -39.35
C PHE A 303 1.33 12.61 -38.53
N ARG A 304 0.55 12.67 -37.45
CA ARG A 304 0.70 13.66 -36.35
C ARG A 304 0.65 12.97 -34.99
N LEU A 305 1.37 13.50 -34.05
CA LEU A 305 1.27 13.09 -32.65
C LEU A 305 0.70 14.26 -31.84
N TRP A 306 -0.22 13.95 -30.92
CA TRP A 306 -0.72 14.94 -29.97
C TRP A 306 -0.69 14.39 -28.55
N ASP A 307 0.01 15.09 -27.65
CA ASP A 307 -0.12 14.97 -26.20
C ASP A 307 -1.01 16.08 -25.66
N MET A 308 -2.17 15.69 -25.10
CA MET A 308 -3.19 16.60 -24.57
C MET A 308 -3.02 16.85 -23.07
N ALA A 309 -2.03 16.22 -22.43
CA ALA A 309 -1.76 16.29 -20.99
C ALA A 309 -0.25 16.32 -20.71
N ALA A 310 0.50 17.02 -21.55
CA ALA A 310 1.96 16.95 -21.60
C ALA A 310 2.65 17.41 -20.31
N GLY A 311 2.01 18.30 -19.53
CA GLY A 311 2.66 18.92 -18.38
C GLY A 311 3.94 19.63 -18.83
N THR A 312 5.10 19.19 -18.32
CA THR A 312 6.43 19.72 -18.72
C THR A 312 7.11 18.91 -19.83
N GLY A 313 6.38 18.06 -20.54
CA GLY A 313 6.90 17.35 -21.70
C GLY A 313 7.74 16.10 -21.38
N ASN A 314 7.42 15.36 -20.33
CA ASN A 314 8.22 14.20 -19.93
C ASN A 314 8.16 13.04 -20.96
N LEU A 315 7.10 12.91 -21.69
CA LEU A 315 6.96 11.91 -22.76
C LEU A 315 7.76 12.35 -24.00
N GLU A 316 7.74 13.65 -24.29
CA GLU A 316 8.37 14.26 -25.46
C GLU A 316 9.90 14.18 -25.44
N PHE A 317 10.52 14.19 -24.25
CA PHE A 317 11.97 13.96 -24.11
C PHE A 317 12.43 12.57 -24.59
N SER A 318 11.52 11.63 -24.74
CA SER A 318 11.80 10.28 -25.25
C SER A 318 11.53 10.13 -26.74
N LEU A 319 10.91 11.13 -27.37
CA LEU A 319 10.63 11.11 -28.79
C LEU A 319 11.92 11.39 -29.61
N PRO A 320 12.07 10.81 -30.82
CA PRO A 320 13.11 11.23 -31.76
C PRO A 320 12.99 12.71 -32.10
N GLU A 321 14.11 13.43 -32.14
CA GLU A 321 14.14 14.88 -32.41
C GLU A 321 13.44 15.22 -33.74
N GLU A 322 13.64 14.39 -34.77
CA GLU A 322 13.05 14.56 -36.11
C GLU A 322 11.52 14.46 -36.07
N SER A 323 10.96 13.82 -35.07
CA SER A 323 9.49 13.67 -34.94
C SER A 323 8.81 14.92 -34.39
N LEU A 324 9.53 15.79 -33.69
CA LEU A 324 8.96 16.93 -32.98
C LEU A 324 8.24 17.92 -33.89
N ALA A 325 8.68 18.06 -35.13
CA ALA A 325 8.01 18.93 -36.16
C ALA A 325 6.58 18.46 -36.48
N LYS A 326 6.22 17.23 -36.15
CA LYS A 326 4.87 16.64 -36.36
C LYS A 326 4.09 16.48 -35.06
N CYS A 327 4.60 17.09 -33.96
CA CYS A 327 4.02 16.98 -32.63
C CYS A 327 3.23 18.23 -32.24
N TYR A 328 2.07 17.99 -31.67
CA TYR A 328 1.27 18.95 -30.92
C TYR A 328 1.39 18.62 -29.44
N ILE A 329 1.74 19.62 -28.63
CA ILE A 329 1.99 19.46 -27.21
C ILE A 329 1.13 20.47 -26.46
N SER A 330 0.15 20.01 -25.71
CA SER A 330 -0.72 20.90 -24.96
C SER A 330 -0.83 20.54 -23.48
N THR A 331 -0.97 21.55 -22.66
CA THR A 331 -1.10 21.43 -21.21
C THR A 331 -2.07 22.47 -20.66
N LEU A 332 -2.64 22.18 -19.48
CA LEU A 332 -3.57 23.07 -18.78
C LEU A 332 -2.91 24.37 -18.33
N ILE A 333 -1.66 24.30 -17.87
CA ILE A 333 -0.95 25.40 -17.20
C ILE A 333 -0.15 26.18 -18.25
N LYS A 334 -0.33 27.52 -18.26
CA LYS A 334 0.36 28.37 -19.22
C LYS A 334 1.89 28.34 -19.10
N ASP A 335 2.42 28.37 -17.89
CA ASP A 335 3.87 28.36 -17.67
C ASP A 335 4.52 27.07 -18.17
N GLU A 336 3.81 25.94 -18.12
CA GLU A 336 4.22 24.66 -18.69
C GLU A 336 4.22 24.71 -20.22
N ALA A 337 3.18 25.27 -20.81
CA ALA A 337 3.11 25.45 -22.26
C ALA A 337 4.25 26.34 -22.75
N ASP A 338 4.54 27.43 -22.05
CA ASP A 338 5.66 28.34 -22.35
C ASP A 338 7.04 27.65 -22.18
N TYR A 339 7.14 26.73 -21.18
CA TYR A 339 8.34 25.89 -21.00
C TYR A 339 8.50 24.90 -22.15
N CYS A 340 7.43 24.18 -22.52
CA CYS A 340 7.45 23.24 -23.64
C CYS A 340 7.82 23.94 -24.96
N ALA A 341 7.27 25.12 -25.21
CA ALA A 341 7.58 25.92 -26.41
C ALA A 341 9.07 26.34 -26.50
N LYS A 342 9.71 26.59 -25.36
CA LYS A 342 11.16 26.91 -25.32
C LYS A 342 12.02 25.65 -25.45
N THR A 343 11.53 24.50 -24.98
CA THR A 343 12.28 23.25 -24.94
C THR A 343 12.15 22.48 -26.25
N PHE A 344 10.92 22.37 -26.79
CA PHE A 344 10.60 21.61 -28.01
C PHE A 344 10.31 22.55 -29.17
N THR A 345 11.31 23.31 -29.58
CA THR A 345 11.17 24.43 -30.55
C THR A 345 10.64 24.03 -31.93
N ALA A 346 10.76 22.76 -32.32
CA ALA A 346 10.21 22.23 -33.56
C ALA A 346 8.73 21.84 -33.45
N ALA A 347 8.20 21.64 -32.22
CA ALA A 347 6.82 21.22 -32.00
C ALA A 347 5.87 22.43 -31.87
N THR A 348 4.58 22.20 -32.08
CA THR A 348 3.55 23.21 -31.78
C THR A 348 3.09 23.03 -30.34
N CYS A 349 3.58 23.91 -29.42
CA CYS A 349 3.25 23.89 -28.00
C CYS A 349 2.25 25.00 -27.66
N PHE A 350 1.20 24.69 -26.90
CA PHE A 350 0.16 25.65 -26.55
C PHE A 350 -0.57 25.31 -25.26
N GLN A 351 -1.16 26.31 -24.61
CA GLN A 351 -2.05 26.11 -23.47
C GLN A 351 -3.44 25.68 -23.95
N TYR A 352 -3.99 24.60 -23.33
CA TYR A 352 -5.32 24.12 -23.66
C TYR A 352 -5.90 23.26 -22.52
N ASP A 353 -7.10 23.61 -22.05
CA ASP A 353 -7.85 22.77 -21.14
C ASP A 353 -8.62 21.71 -21.92
N PHE A 354 -8.00 20.53 -22.09
CA PHE A 354 -8.59 19.46 -22.89
C PHE A 354 -9.95 18.98 -22.38
N LEU A 355 -10.33 19.21 -21.10
CA LEU A 355 -11.62 18.78 -20.56
C LEU A 355 -12.71 19.85 -20.63
N ASN A 356 -12.36 21.12 -20.85
CA ASN A 356 -13.30 22.22 -20.83
C ASN A 356 -13.32 23.09 -22.11
N ASP A 357 -12.19 23.25 -22.78
CA ASP A 357 -12.09 24.14 -23.93
C ASP A 357 -12.70 23.56 -25.23
N ASP A 358 -13.20 24.46 -26.07
CA ASP A 358 -13.73 24.16 -27.41
C ASP A 358 -12.61 24.19 -28.47
N ALA A 359 -12.91 23.59 -29.65
CA ALA A 359 -11.95 23.47 -30.74
C ALA A 359 -11.50 24.84 -31.34
N ASP A 360 -12.25 25.89 -31.11
CA ASP A 360 -11.91 27.25 -31.56
C ASP A 360 -10.63 27.82 -30.90
N LYS A 361 -10.27 27.31 -29.74
CA LYS A 361 -9.02 27.66 -29.02
C LYS A 361 -7.78 26.92 -29.50
N LEU A 362 -7.95 25.92 -30.39
CA LEU A 362 -6.82 25.17 -30.93
C LEU A 362 -6.04 26.02 -31.93
N PRO A 363 -4.72 25.83 -32.06
CA PRO A 363 -3.90 26.46 -33.09
C PRO A 363 -4.46 26.16 -34.51
N GLU A 364 -4.30 27.12 -35.42
CA GLU A 364 -4.84 27.02 -36.81
C GLU A 364 -4.31 25.80 -37.57
N ASN A 365 -3.01 25.51 -37.46
CA ASN A 365 -2.37 24.35 -38.05
C ASN A 365 -2.96 23.03 -37.53
N LEU A 366 -3.20 22.93 -36.22
CA LEU A 366 -3.84 21.75 -35.62
C LEU A 366 -5.29 21.59 -36.11
N ARG A 367 -6.05 22.69 -36.18
CA ARG A 367 -7.42 22.64 -36.73
C ARG A 367 -7.44 22.17 -38.19
N GLY A 368 -6.52 22.69 -39.01
CA GLY A 368 -6.37 22.25 -40.40
C GLY A 368 -6.02 20.75 -40.49
N ASP A 369 -5.09 20.25 -39.67
CA ASP A 369 -4.77 18.81 -39.65
C ASP A 369 -5.94 17.97 -39.13
N LEU A 370 -6.72 18.46 -38.15
CA LEU A 370 -7.93 17.78 -37.66
C LEU A 370 -9.06 17.76 -38.73
N GLU A 371 -9.13 18.71 -39.62
CA GLU A 371 -10.10 18.73 -40.70
C GLU A 371 -9.69 17.83 -41.89
N ASN A 372 -8.40 17.52 -42.02
CA ASN A 372 -7.86 16.70 -43.08
C ASN A 372 -8.06 15.20 -42.84
N PRO A 373 -8.90 14.47 -43.57
CA PRO A 373 -9.18 13.06 -43.33
C PRO A 373 -8.00 12.12 -43.66
N ASN A 374 -6.97 12.60 -44.35
CA ASN A 374 -5.80 11.81 -44.71
C ASN A 374 -4.76 11.78 -43.55
N ILE A 375 -4.91 12.65 -42.56
CA ILE A 375 -4.00 12.67 -41.41
C ILE A 375 -4.30 11.49 -40.48
N LYS A 376 -3.25 10.75 -40.15
CA LYS A 376 -3.22 9.65 -39.19
C LYS A 376 -2.69 10.19 -37.83
N TRP A 377 -3.31 9.76 -36.78
CA TRP A 377 -3.03 10.32 -35.44
C TRP A 377 -2.37 9.32 -34.49
N ILE A 378 -1.43 9.79 -33.73
CA ILE A 378 -0.93 9.12 -32.53
C ILE A 378 -1.28 10.03 -31.36
N ILE A 379 -2.12 9.53 -30.45
CA ILE A 379 -2.39 10.17 -29.18
C ILE A 379 -1.47 9.50 -28.16
N PHE A 380 -0.53 10.24 -27.61
CA PHE A 380 0.48 9.72 -26.69
C PHE A 380 0.41 10.50 -25.38
N ILE A 381 -0.22 9.94 -24.34
CA ILE A 381 -0.59 10.69 -23.14
C ILE A 381 -0.35 9.92 -21.83
N ASN A 382 -0.11 10.69 -20.77
CA ASN A 382 -0.20 10.26 -19.37
C ASN A 382 -1.17 11.18 -18.62
N PRO A 383 -2.49 10.97 -18.69
CA PRO A 383 -3.47 11.85 -18.06
C PRO A 383 -3.49 11.68 -16.54
N PRO A 384 -3.94 12.67 -15.75
CA PRO A 384 -4.02 12.61 -14.30
C PRO A 384 -4.97 11.51 -13.80
N TYR A 385 -4.58 10.79 -12.71
CA TYR A 385 -5.32 9.64 -12.18
C TYR A 385 -6.29 9.97 -11.02
N VAL A 386 -6.59 11.22 -10.76
CA VAL A 386 -7.44 11.65 -9.64
C VAL A 386 -8.91 11.33 -9.88
N THR A 387 -9.57 10.89 -8.81
CA THR A 387 -11.03 10.76 -8.74
C THR A 387 -11.63 12.08 -8.26
N ALA A 388 -12.48 12.70 -9.05
CA ALA A 388 -13.22 13.91 -8.68
C ALA A 388 -14.39 13.57 -7.72
N ASN A 389 -14.09 13.43 -6.43
CA ASN A 389 -15.10 13.16 -5.40
C ASN A 389 -15.69 14.46 -4.82
N ASN A 390 -17.03 14.55 -4.82
CA ASN A 390 -17.80 15.63 -4.19
C ASN A 390 -17.96 15.49 -2.66
N ASN A 391 -17.06 14.76 -1.96
CA ASN A 391 -17.18 14.59 -0.51
C ASN A 391 -16.70 15.84 0.23
N LYS A 392 -17.64 16.55 0.86
CA LYS A 392 -17.46 17.75 1.69
C LYS A 392 -16.70 17.54 3.01
N SER A 393 -16.07 16.37 3.25
CA SER A 393 -15.53 16.03 4.57
C SER A 393 -14.03 16.26 4.77
N ASP A 394 -13.27 16.53 3.71
CA ASP A 394 -11.82 16.82 3.84
C ASP A 394 -11.57 18.28 3.45
N ASN A 395 -11.17 19.08 4.42
CA ASN A 395 -10.81 20.50 4.31
C ASN A 395 -9.54 20.75 3.47
N VAL A 396 -9.43 20.15 2.28
CA VAL A 396 -8.37 20.44 1.32
C VAL A 396 -9.04 20.90 0.04
N ASN A 397 -8.73 22.11 -0.41
CA ASN A 397 -9.25 22.75 -1.61
C ASN A 397 -9.09 21.87 -2.86
N LYS A 398 -10.12 21.04 -3.15
CA LYS A 398 -10.31 20.33 -4.42
C LYS A 398 -11.27 21.10 -5.34
N ASP A 399 -11.33 22.40 -5.21
CA ASP A 399 -12.33 23.24 -5.89
C ASP A 399 -12.11 23.36 -7.42
N GLY A 400 -10.96 22.92 -7.96
CA GLY A 400 -10.67 22.99 -9.40
C GLY A 400 -11.11 21.78 -10.23
N VAL A 401 -11.44 20.62 -9.62
CA VAL A 401 -11.62 19.34 -10.35
C VAL A 401 -13.09 18.91 -10.48
N SER A 402 -14.04 19.63 -9.93
CA SER A 402 -15.37 19.07 -9.60
C SER A 402 -16.38 18.98 -10.77
N MET A 403 -16.31 19.77 -11.82
CA MET A 403 -17.35 19.78 -12.86
C MET A 403 -16.84 20.21 -14.26
N THR A 404 -16.12 19.32 -14.93
CA THR A 404 -15.70 19.59 -16.32
C THR A 404 -16.86 19.51 -17.31
N ARG A 405 -16.70 20.13 -18.47
CA ARG A 405 -17.64 20.00 -19.60
C ARG A 405 -17.79 18.54 -20.02
N ILE A 406 -16.68 17.81 -20.10
CA ILE A 406 -16.68 16.39 -20.48
C ILE A 406 -17.45 15.54 -19.47
N LYS A 407 -17.29 15.80 -18.16
CA LYS A 407 -18.08 15.10 -17.11
C LYS A 407 -19.59 15.30 -17.31
N LYS A 408 -20.02 16.51 -17.68
CA LYS A 408 -21.44 16.79 -17.98
C LYS A 408 -21.95 15.96 -19.17
N LEU A 409 -21.16 15.88 -20.26
CA LEU A 409 -21.48 15.06 -21.43
C LEU A 409 -21.56 13.57 -21.08
N MET A 410 -20.58 13.03 -20.36
CA MET A 410 -20.58 11.64 -19.91
C MET A 410 -21.78 11.33 -19.00
N THR A 411 -22.19 12.29 -18.16
CA THR A 411 -23.37 12.15 -17.30
C THR A 411 -24.66 12.14 -18.13
N ALA A 412 -24.77 13.01 -19.11
CA ALA A 412 -25.92 13.06 -20.04
C ALA A 412 -26.05 11.77 -20.86
N GLU A 413 -24.93 11.14 -21.21
CA GLU A 413 -24.90 9.82 -21.89
C GLU A 413 -25.09 8.63 -20.93
N ASN A 414 -25.34 8.91 -19.63
CA ASN A 414 -25.57 7.92 -18.59
C ASN A 414 -24.42 6.92 -18.41
N LEU A 415 -23.17 7.42 -18.43
CA LEU A 415 -21.97 6.60 -18.20
C LEU A 415 -21.70 6.27 -16.73
N GLY A 416 -22.45 6.86 -15.80
CA GLY A 416 -22.40 6.51 -14.38
C GLY A 416 -21.13 6.98 -13.66
N LYS A 417 -20.57 6.11 -12.82
CA LYS A 417 -19.42 6.45 -11.98
C LYS A 417 -18.12 6.69 -12.73
N THR A 418 -17.98 6.16 -13.93
CA THR A 418 -16.79 6.36 -14.77
C THR A 418 -16.50 7.84 -15.05
N SER A 419 -17.53 8.69 -15.09
CA SER A 419 -17.38 10.14 -15.27
C SER A 419 -16.66 10.85 -14.10
N GLN A 420 -16.41 10.17 -12.98
CA GLN A 420 -15.74 10.72 -11.81
C GLN A 420 -14.20 10.60 -11.89
N GLU A 421 -13.68 9.76 -12.76
CA GLU A 421 -12.23 9.55 -12.95
C GLU A 421 -11.74 10.49 -14.06
N LEU A 422 -10.67 11.28 -13.81
CA LEU A 422 -10.18 12.21 -14.84
C LEU A 422 -9.65 11.49 -16.08
N PHE A 423 -8.87 10.43 -15.92
CA PHE A 423 -8.32 9.69 -17.05
C PHE A 423 -9.41 9.13 -17.97
N THR A 424 -10.58 8.72 -17.44
CA THR A 424 -11.70 8.26 -18.27
C THR A 424 -12.40 9.39 -19.01
N GLN A 425 -12.37 10.62 -18.47
CA GLN A 425 -12.84 11.80 -19.18
C GLN A 425 -11.92 12.12 -20.38
N PHE A 426 -10.59 11.99 -20.22
CA PHE A 426 -9.65 12.09 -21.36
C PHE A 426 -9.95 11.01 -22.39
N ILE A 427 -10.05 9.74 -21.99
CA ILE A 427 -10.41 8.63 -22.90
C ILE A 427 -11.70 8.94 -23.65
N TYR A 428 -12.75 9.36 -22.95
CA TYR A 428 -14.03 9.67 -23.55
C TYR A 428 -13.90 10.75 -24.64
N ARG A 429 -13.23 11.89 -24.33
CA ARG A 429 -13.07 12.97 -25.31
C ARG A 429 -12.22 12.54 -26.48
N ILE A 430 -11.10 11.86 -26.26
CA ILE A 430 -10.24 11.34 -27.33
C ILE A 430 -11.05 10.46 -28.29
N ILE A 431 -11.86 9.56 -27.77
CA ILE A 431 -12.67 8.69 -28.63
C ILE A 431 -13.70 9.50 -29.41
N LYS A 432 -14.38 10.48 -28.82
CA LYS A 432 -15.34 11.35 -29.54
C LYS A 432 -14.65 12.13 -30.64
N ASP A 433 -13.42 12.58 -30.45
CA ASP A 433 -12.70 13.39 -31.44
C ASP A 433 -12.01 12.55 -32.53
N PHE A 434 -11.63 11.28 -32.24
CA PHE A 434 -10.74 10.48 -33.09
C PHE A 434 -11.29 9.13 -33.58
N SER A 435 -12.43 8.61 -33.08
CA SER A 435 -12.95 7.28 -33.48
C SER A 435 -13.35 7.14 -34.95
N ASN A 436 -13.53 8.23 -35.65
CA ASN A 436 -13.83 8.25 -37.07
C ASN A 436 -12.59 8.56 -37.96
N ARG A 437 -11.38 8.46 -37.37
CA ARG A 437 -10.11 8.75 -38.04
C ARG A 437 -9.17 7.56 -37.91
N THR A 438 -8.16 7.50 -38.74
CA THR A 438 -7.04 6.58 -38.53
C THR A 438 -6.23 7.09 -37.33
N ALA A 439 -6.40 6.45 -36.17
CA ALA A 439 -5.77 6.91 -34.95
C ALA A 439 -5.34 5.75 -34.01
N TYR A 440 -4.23 5.97 -33.32
CA TYR A 440 -3.71 5.08 -32.28
C TYR A 440 -3.65 5.84 -30.98
N LEU A 441 -4.16 5.23 -29.91
CA LEU A 441 -4.09 5.77 -28.54
C LEU A 441 -3.04 5.01 -27.73
N GLY A 442 -1.92 5.64 -27.45
CA GLY A 442 -0.91 5.17 -26.49
C GLY A 442 -1.10 5.90 -25.15
N ILE A 443 -1.63 5.20 -24.16
CA ILE A 443 -2.02 5.81 -22.90
C ILE A 443 -1.39 5.13 -21.68
N PHE A 444 -0.79 5.92 -20.81
CA PHE A 444 -0.49 5.51 -19.45
C PHE A 444 -1.74 5.65 -18.57
N SER A 445 -2.10 4.59 -17.86
CA SER A 445 -3.28 4.63 -16.98
C SER A 445 -3.29 3.48 -15.99
N THR A 446 -4.16 3.61 -14.98
CA THR A 446 -4.57 2.43 -14.20
C THR A 446 -5.38 1.48 -15.09
N LEU A 447 -5.34 0.18 -14.79
CA LEU A 447 -6.06 -0.82 -15.60
C LEU A 447 -7.57 -0.90 -15.30
N LYS A 448 -8.12 0.05 -14.55
CA LYS A 448 -9.55 0.06 -14.15
C LYS A 448 -10.52 0.01 -15.35
N TYR A 449 -10.25 0.80 -16.41
CA TYR A 449 -11.16 0.89 -17.53
C TYR A 449 -11.31 -0.44 -18.30
N ILE A 450 -10.33 -1.33 -18.16
CA ILE A 450 -10.33 -2.65 -18.81
C ILE A 450 -11.32 -3.60 -18.11
N ASN A 451 -11.36 -3.63 -16.78
CA ASN A 451 -12.01 -4.74 -16.06
C ASN A 451 -12.83 -4.33 -14.82
N ALA A 452 -12.80 -3.07 -14.36
CA ALA A 452 -13.54 -2.68 -13.16
C ALA A 452 -15.06 -2.57 -13.41
N GLU A 453 -15.86 -2.88 -12.36
CA GLU A 453 -17.33 -2.80 -12.41
C GLU A 453 -17.84 -1.40 -12.77
N ALA A 454 -17.19 -0.37 -12.20
CA ALA A 454 -17.59 1.02 -12.43
C ALA A 454 -17.47 1.46 -13.89
N GLU A 455 -16.60 0.81 -14.66
CA GLU A 455 -16.23 1.18 -16.02
C GLU A 455 -16.99 0.36 -17.09
N GLN A 456 -17.89 -0.55 -16.71
CA GLN A 456 -18.65 -1.39 -17.66
C GLN A 456 -19.40 -0.54 -18.68
N LYS A 457 -20.05 0.55 -18.25
CA LYS A 457 -20.79 1.41 -19.18
C LYS A 457 -19.89 2.14 -20.19
N LEU A 458 -18.66 2.46 -19.82
CA LEU A 458 -17.65 2.99 -20.74
C LEU A 458 -17.31 1.94 -21.80
N ARG A 459 -17.05 0.70 -21.39
CA ARG A 459 -16.76 -0.42 -22.30
C ARG A 459 -17.92 -0.70 -23.24
N ASP A 460 -19.15 -0.75 -22.74
CA ASP A 460 -20.33 -1.04 -23.53
C ASP A 460 -20.64 0.00 -24.62
N LYS A 461 -20.45 1.29 -24.29
CA LYS A 461 -20.96 2.40 -25.13
C LYS A 461 -19.88 3.17 -25.88
N VAL A 462 -18.63 3.18 -25.37
CA VAL A 462 -17.61 4.11 -25.85
C VAL A 462 -16.31 3.40 -26.19
N PHE A 463 -15.77 2.58 -25.30
CA PHE A 463 -14.43 2.03 -25.44
C PHE A 463 -14.46 0.59 -25.97
N ARG A 464 -14.46 0.44 -27.29
CA ARG A 464 -14.55 -0.85 -28.01
C ARG A 464 -13.55 -0.87 -29.14
N PHE A 465 -12.25 -0.94 -28.81
CA PHE A 465 -11.16 -0.82 -29.79
C PHE A 465 -10.17 -1.97 -29.65
N LYS A 466 -9.48 -2.26 -30.75
CA LYS A 466 -8.48 -3.32 -30.80
C LYS A 466 -7.26 -2.97 -29.98
N PHE A 467 -6.88 -3.87 -29.10
CA PHE A 467 -5.60 -3.83 -28.40
C PHE A 467 -4.47 -4.24 -29.34
N GLU A 468 -3.42 -3.43 -29.45
CA GLU A 468 -2.26 -3.74 -30.28
C GLU A 468 -1.13 -4.33 -29.41
N ARG A 469 -0.69 -3.61 -28.41
CA ARG A 469 0.35 -4.03 -27.45
C ARG A 469 0.42 -3.14 -26.24
N GLY A 470 1.14 -3.59 -25.21
CA GLY A 470 1.34 -2.80 -24.03
C GLY A 470 2.27 -3.45 -23.03
N PHE A 471 2.56 -2.71 -21.99
CA PHE A 471 3.29 -3.21 -20.84
C PHE A 471 2.71 -2.68 -19.53
N VAL A 472 3.06 -3.31 -18.44
CA VAL A 472 2.61 -2.97 -17.09
C VAL A 472 3.80 -2.87 -16.14
N PHE A 473 3.74 -1.95 -15.19
CA PHE A 473 4.75 -1.77 -14.15
C PHE A 473 4.09 -1.31 -12.85
N ASN A 474 4.86 -1.38 -11.75
CA ASN A 474 4.35 -0.99 -10.44
C ASN A 474 4.31 0.53 -10.31
N ALA A 475 3.19 1.07 -9.82
CA ALA A 475 2.97 2.50 -9.58
C ALA A 475 4.03 3.13 -8.64
N SER A 476 4.65 2.33 -7.75
CA SER A 476 5.74 2.79 -6.90
C SER A 476 6.99 3.28 -7.67
N ASN A 477 7.07 3.01 -8.98
CA ASN A 477 8.11 3.57 -9.86
C ASN A 477 7.86 5.05 -10.22
N PHE A 478 6.66 5.57 -10.00
CA PHE A 478 6.44 7.02 -10.09
C PHE A 478 6.99 7.71 -8.86
N ASN A 479 7.72 8.80 -9.06
CA ASN A 479 8.25 9.59 -7.96
C ASN A 479 7.13 10.03 -7.02
N GLY A 480 7.27 9.63 -5.74
CA GLY A 480 6.32 9.98 -4.69
C GLY A 480 5.05 9.18 -4.63
N CYS A 481 4.88 8.15 -5.43
CA CYS A 481 3.79 7.18 -5.28
C CYS A 481 4.22 6.07 -4.31
N THR A 482 3.55 5.96 -3.16
CA THR A 482 3.76 4.86 -2.19
C THR A 482 2.84 3.66 -2.47
N GLY A 483 1.92 3.80 -3.42
CA GLY A 483 0.94 2.78 -3.77
C GLY A 483 1.56 1.62 -4.55
N GLN A 484 1.16 0.40 -4.22
CA GLN A 484 1.57 -0.84 -4.90
C GLN A 484 0.41 -1.32 -5.77
N PHE A 485 0.31 -0.82 -7.00
CA PHE A 485 -0.75 -1.20 -7.95
C PHE A 485 -0.24 -1.10 -9.40
N PRO A 486 -0.90 -1.78 -10.36
CA PRO A 486 -0.45 -1.77 -11.75
C PRO A 486 -0.78 -0.47 -12.45
N ILE A 487 0.21 0.10 -13.14
CA ILE A 487 0.06 1.09 -14.18
C ILE A 487 0.44 0.44 -15.51
N GLY A 488 -0.40 0.61 -16.50
CA GLY A 488 -0.16 0.12 -17.87
C GLY A 488 0.11 1.23 -18.85
N PHE A 489 1.00 0.98 -19.81
CA PHE A 489 1.03 1.68 -21.07
C PHE A 489 0.44 0.76 -22.14
N LEU A 490 -0.70 1.15 -22.71
CA LEU A 490 -1.42 0.33 -23.68
C LEU A 490 -1.64 1.12 -24.96
N ILE A 491 -1.48 0.45 -26.11
CA ILE A 491 -1.72 1.01 -27.42
C ILE A 491 -2.99 0.38 -28.00
N TRP A 492 -3.92 1.24 -28.36
CA TRP A 492 -5.22 0.90 -28.94
C TRP A 492 -5.33 1.44 -30.35
N ASN A 493 -5.81 0.63 -31.29
CA ASN A 493 -6.15 1.07 -32.63
C ASN A 493 -7.60 1.56 -32.66
N LEU A 494 -7.80 2.86 -32.71
CA LEU A 494 -9.12 3.47 -32.68
C LEU A 494 -9.90 3.30 -34.01
N SER A 495 -9.23 2.76 -35.03
CA SER A 495 -9.87 2.47 -36.33
C SER A 495 -10.51 1.08 -36.43
N GLU A 496 -10.18 0.20 -35.48
CA GLU A 496 -10.70 -1.18 -35.46
C GLU A 496 -11.55 -1.38 -34.20
N HIS A 497 -12.83 -1.71 -34.40
CA HIS A 497 -13.79 -1.86 -33.30
C HIS A 497 -13.94 -3.32 -32.88
N ILE A 498 -13.49 -3.62 -31.66
CA ILE A 498 -13.62 -4.95 -31.04
C ILE A 498 -13.97 -4.73 -29.56
N SER A 499 -14.93 -5.48 -29.01
CA SER A 499 -15.24 -5.45 -27.57
C SER A 499 -14.05 -5.92 -26.75
N LEU A 500 -13.86 -5.33 -25.57
CA LEU A 500 -12.74 -5.74 -24.70
C LEU A 500 -12.88 -7.21 -24.26
N GLU A 501 -14.10 -7.65 -24.02
CA GLU A 501 -14.42 -9.01 -23.59
C GLU A 501 -14.16 -10.07 -24.69
N GLU A 502 -14.00 -9.65 -25.94
CA GLU A 502 -13.66 -10.52 -27.09
C GLU A 502 -12.14 -10.61 -27.33
N GLN A 503 -11.34 -9.96 -26.50
CA GLN A 503 -9.89 -9.85 -26.67
C GLN A 503 -9.13 -10.44 -25.47
N GLU A 504 -7.96 -10.97 -25.75
CA GLU A 504 -6.93 -11.23 -24.77
C GLU A 504 -5.91 -10.09 -24.78
N ILE A 505 -5.73 -9.42 -23.64
CA ILE A 505 -4.81 -8.29 -23.49
C ILE A 505 -3.53 -8.81 -22.85
N SER A 506 -2.50 -9.01 -23.66
CA SER A 506 -1.21 -9.55 -23.22
C SER A 506 -0.23 -8.40 -22.99
N LEU A 507 0.12 -8.15 -21.72
CA LEU A 507 1.00 -7.05 -21.28
C LEU A 507 2.34 -7.61 -20.83
N GLU A 508 3.43 -7.08 -21.38
CA GLU A 508 4.75 -7.38 -20.82
C GLU A 508 4.89 -6.72 -19.44
N VAL A 509 5.31 -7.48 -18.44
CA VAL A 509 5.62 -6.93 -17.12
C VAL A 509 7.03 -6.37 -17.17
N TRP A 510 7.17 -5.07 -16.89
CA TRP A 510 8.47 -4.42 -16.81
C TRP A 510 8.69 -3.91 -15.39
N ASP A 511 9.84 -4.25 -14.82
CA ASP A 511 10.21 -3.79 -13.50
C ASP A 511 11.54 -3.05 -13.55
N ASN A 512 11.68 -2.01 -12.72
CA ASN A 512 12.91 -1.24 -12.60
C ASN A 512 13.81 -1.95 -11.59
N TYR A 513 14.74 -2.76 -12.11
CA TYR A 513 15.68 -3.49 -11.26
C TYR A 513 16.91 -2.62 -10.97
N LYS A 514 17.17 -2.30 -9.70
CA LYS A 514 18.37 -1.64 -9.17
C LYS A 514 18.88 -0.46 -10.00
N ASN A 515 18.08 0.60 -10.07
CA ASN A 515 18.50 1.97 -10.39
C ASN A 515 18.74 2.38 -11.82
N SER A 516 18.64 1.56 -12.87
CA SER A 516 18.91 2.11 -14.19
C SER A 516 18.45 1.33 -15.42
N TYR A 517 17.91 0.14 -15.30
CA TYR A 517 17.43 -0.61 -16.48
C TYR A 517 16.15 -1.39 -16.19
N LEU A 518 15.35 -1.60 -17.23
CA LEU A 518 14.10 -2.36 -17.16
C LEU A 518 14.38 -3.84 -17.34
N VAL A 519 13.77 -4.65 -16.49
CA VAL A 519 13.78 -6.11 -16.60
C VAL A 519 12.38 -6.58 -16.94
N ARG A 520 12.26 -7.55 -17.84
CA ARG A 520 11.00 -8.20 -18.20
C ARG A 520 10.87 -9.54 -17.48
N PRO A 521 10.31 -9.59 -16.26
CA PRO A 521 10.18 -10.83 -15.51
C PRO A 521 9.03 -11.73 -15.99
N GLY A 522 8.09 -11.22 -16.81
CA GLY A 522 6.93 -12.00 -17.21
C GLY A 522 5.98 -11.32 -18.18
N ILE A 523 4.85 -12.00 -18.44
CA ILE A 523 3.71 -11.48 -19.18
C ILE A 523 2.46 -11.60 -18.31
N LYS A 524 1.71 -10.52 -18.19
CA LYS A 524 0.36 -10.47 -17.62
C LYS A 524 -0.66 -10.62 -18.74
N ILE A 525 -1.56 -11.58 -18.60
CA ILE A 525 -2.66 -11.82 -19.54
C ILE A 525 -3.96 -11.43 -18.84
N LEU A 526 -4.65 -10.43 -19.40
CA LEU A 526 -5.97 -10.00 -18.95
C LEU A 526 -7.03 -10.53 -19.91
N ARG A 527 -8.09 -11.08 -19.35
CA ARG A 527 -9.30 -11.53 -20.08
C ARG A 527 -10.49 -10.79 -19.49
N PRO A 528 -10.80 -9.59 -20.00
CA PRO A 528 -11.87 -8.76 -19.47
C PRO A 528 -13.18 -9.53 -19.36
N ALA A 529 -13.92 -9.32 -18.28
CA ALA A 529 -15.18 -9.98 -18.01
C ALA A 529 -16.30 -8.96 -17.81
N ARG A 530 -17.51 -9.35 -18.15
CA ARG A 530 -18.71 -8.55 -17.87
C ARG A 530 -19.09 -8.63 -16.40
N VAL A 531 -19.71 -7.58 -15.88
CA VAL A 531 -20.13 -7.48 -14.48
C VAL A 531 -21.07 -8.62 -14.07
N GLU A 532 -21.87 -9.10 -15.01
CA GLU A 532 -22.78 -10.25 -14.80
C GLU A 532 -22.03 -11.54 -14.47
N GLU A 533 -20.78 -11.68 -14.91
CA GLU A 533 -19.90 -12.83 -14.64
C GLU A 533 -19.17 -12.73 -13.29
N PHE A 534 -19.28 -11.60 -12.59
CA PHE A 534 -18.54 -11.40 -11.34
C PHE A 534 -19.03 -12.31 -10.23
N LEU A 535 -18.09 -12.82 -9.41
CA LEU A 535 -18.35 -13.74 -8.31
C LEU A 535 -19.40 -13.21 -7.34
N ASN A 536 -19.40 -11.90 -7.07
CA ASN A 536 -20.38 -11.26 -6.21
C ASN A 536 -21.82 -11.33 -6.72
N LYS A 537 -22.02 -11.61 -8.01
CA LYS A 537 -23.36 -11.79 -8.64
C LYS A 537 -23.84 -13.25 -8.59
N TRP A 538 -22.96 -14.19 -8.35
CA TRP A 538 -23.25 -15.62 -8.34
C TRP A 538 -24.09 -16.06 -7.14
N VAL A 539 -23.86 -15.44 -5.97
CA VAL A 539 -24.50 -15.85 -4.72
C VAL A 539 -25.93 -15.33 -4.62
N LYS A 540 -26.87 -16.24 -4.38
CA LYS A 540 -28.26 -15.87 -4.07
C LYS A 540 -28.31 -15.03 -2.77
N ARG A 541 -28.89 -13.83 -2.88
CA ARG A 541 -29.09 -12.93 -1.74
C ARG A 541 -30.55 -12.93 -1.32
N PHE A 542 -30.79 -13.00 -0.02
CA PHE A 542 -32.13 -13.00 0.56
C PHE A 542 -32.49 -11.62 1.12
N PRO A 543 -33.78 -11.24 1.09
CA PRO A 543 -34.23 -10.00 1.70
C PRO A 543 -33.89 -9.96 3.19
N SER A 544 -33.33 -8.85 3.63
CA SER A 544 -32.99 -8.61 5.05
C SER A 544 -34.08 -7.73 5.68
N THR A 545 -34.96 -8.36 6.47
CA THR A 545 -36.15 -7.71 7.04
C THR A 545 -36.11 -7.58 8.56
N LYS A 546 -35.49 -8.59 9.23
CA LYS A 546 -35.44 -8.68 10.68
C LYS A 546 -34.28 -7.85 11.24
N LYS A 547 -34.58 -7.01 12.24
CA LYS A 547 -33.59 -6.20 12.91
C LYS A 547 -32.60 -7.04 13.71
N PHE A 548 -31.30 -6.68 13.67
CA PHE A 548 -30.24 -7.38 14.37
C PHE A 548 -29.02 -6.48 14.55
N PRO A 549 -28.29 -6.56 15.69
CA PRO A 549 -27.15 -5.69 15.94
C PRO A 549 -26.06 -5.90 14.90
N PRO A 550 -25.63 -4.81 14.20
CA PRO A 550 -24.60 -4.90 13.19
C PRO A 550 -23.20 -4.93 13.80
N MET A 551 -22.27 -5.64 13.20
CA MET A 551 -20.87 -5.71 13.65
C MET A 551 -19.94 -4.90 12.78
N SER A 552 -18.97 -4.23 13.40
CA SER A 552 -17.81 -3.60 12.71
C SER A 552 -16.58 -4.50 12.70
N SER A 553 -16.52 -5.49 13.60
CA SER A 553 -15.48 -6.52 13.67
C SER A 553 -16.00 -7.72 14.47
N ALA A 554 -15.22 -8.76 14.65
CA ALA A 554 -15.60 -10.00 15.34
C ALA A 554 -16.31 -9.83 16.69
N LEU A 555 -15.84 -8.85 17.51
CA LEU A 555 -16.35 -8.65 18.88
C LEU A 555 -16.98 -7.27 19.11
N LYS A 556 -17.01 -6.42 18.07
CA LYS A 556 -17.43 -5.05 18.23
C LYS A 556 -18.72 -4.76 17.47
N ILE A 557 -19.78 -4.47 18.23
CA ILE A 557 -21.01 -3.95 17.67
C ILE A 557 -20.75 -2.53 17.13
N ALA A 558 -21.29 -2.24 15.98
CA ALA A 558 -21.19 -0.91 15.39
C ALA A 558 -22.09 0.08 16.15
N ALA A 559 -21.62 1.30 16.28
CA ALA A 559 -22.40 2.37 16.90
C ALA A 559 -23.73 2.58 16.15
N GLU A 560 -24.75 2.96 16.87
CA GLU A 560 -26.06 3.30 16.31
C GLU A 560 -25.93 4.46 15.32
N ASN A 561 -26.41 4.25 14.11
CA ASN A 561 -26.41 5.25 13.05
C ASN A 561 -27.46 4.87 11.99
N LYS A 562 -28.24 5.85 11.52
CA LYS A 562 -29.30 5.68 10.51
C LYS A 562 -28.81 5.03 9.20
N ASN A 563 -27.53 5.12 8.89
CA ASN A 563 -26.94 4.58 7.66
C ASN A 563 -26.29 3.18 7.88
N ARG A 564 -26.53 2.52 9.00
CA ARG A 564 -26.02 1.18 9.26
C ARG A 564 -26.92 0.11 8.67
N ASN A 565 -26.28 -0.98 8.19
CA ASN A 565 -26.98 -2.17 7.78
C ASN A 565 -27.21 -3.05 9.02
N ASP A 566 -28.37 -2.91 9.67
CA ASP A 566 -28.75 -3.59 10.90
C ASP A 566 -29.86 -4.62 10.66
N ARG A 567 -29.91 -5.19 9.45
CA ARG A 567 -30.95 -6.15 9.08
C ARG A 567 -30.38 -7.48 8.62
N ILE A 568 -31.09 -8.57 8.94
CA ILE A 568 -30.78 -9.93 8.55
C ILE A 568 -31.96 -10.59 7.82
N ALA A 569 -31.67 -11.63 7.05
CA ALA A 569 -32.70 -12.49 6.46
C ALA A 569 -33.40 -13.35 7.52
N GLU A 570 -34.58 -13.89 7.21
CA GLU A 570 -35.42 -14.68 8.13
C GLU A 570 -34.67 -15.86 8.75
N ASN A 571 -33.99 -16.66 7.90
CA ASN A 571 -33.24 -17.86 8.31
C ASN A 571 -31.74 -17.59 8.38
N PHE A 572 -31.33 -16.48 9.01
CA PHE A 572 -29.97 -16.03 9.14
C PHE A 572 -29.11 -17.00 9.93
N LEU A 573 -27.97 -17.41 9.37
CA LEU A 573 -26.95 -18.21 10.03
C LEU A 573 -25.74 -17.36 10.43
N ALA A 574 -25.25 -16.53 9.50
CA ALA A 574 -24.08 -15.67 9.64
C ALA A 574 -24.11 -14.55 8.60
N GLY A 575 -23.23 -13.57 8.72
CA GLY A 575 -23.00 -12.54 7.71
C GLY A 575 -21.71 -12.79 6.94
N LEU A 576 -21.71 -12.59 5.62
CA LEU A 576 -20.49 -12.46 4.84
C LEU A 576 -20.26 -10.97 4.53
N MET A 577 -19.20 -10.40 5.08
CA MET A 577 -18.67 -9.12 4.61
C MET A 577 -17.94 -9.35 3.28
N VAL A 578 -18.34 -8.63 2.24
CA VAL A 578 -17.68 -8.71 0.92
C VAL A 578 -17.79 -7.36 0.23
N LYS A 579 -16.67 -6.65 0.07
CA LYS A 579 -16.60 -5.34 -0.59
C LYS A 579 -15.85 -5.48 -1.93
N GLY A 580 -16.35 -4.78 -2.97
CA GLY A 580 -15.77 -4.89 -4.30
C GLY A 580 -15.78 -6.30 -4.87
N ASN A 581 -15.09 -6.53 -5.98
CA ASN A 581 -14.98 -7.85 -6.59
C ASN A 581 -13.54 -8.17 -7.05
N ASP A 582 -12.58 -7.30 -6.73
CA ASP A 582 -11.17 -7.36 -7.12
C ASP A 582 -10.24 -7.70 -5.93
N PHE A 583 -8.96 -7.92 -6.22
CA PHE A 583 -7.95 -8.19 -5.21
C PHE A 583 -7.66 -6.98 -4.31
N LEU A 584 -7.82 -5.75 -4.78
CA LEU A 584 -7.70 -4.55 -3.93
C LEU A 584 -8.59 -4.64 -2.69
N ASN A 585 -9.78 -5.23 -2.87
CA ASN A 585 -10.77 -5.39 -1.81
C ASN A 585 -10.72 -6.78 -1.14
N GLN A 586 -9.73 -7.62 -1.42
CA GLN A 586 -9.62 -8.98 -0.86
C GLN A 586 -9.72 -8.99 0.66
N ASN A 587 -9.02 -8.07 1.34
CA ASN A 587 -9.02 -7.99 2.80
C ASN A 587 -10.36 -7.53 3.40
N SER A 588 -11.28 -7.02 2.58
CA SER A 588 -12.65 -6.68 2.97
C SER A 588 -13.62 -7.86 2.76
N THR A 589 -13.14 -9.10 3.00
CA THR A 589 -13.93 -10.33 2.95
C THR A 589 -13.73 -11.09 4.25
N ALA A 590 -14.82 -11.27 5.02
CA ALA A 590 -14.79 -11.96 6.32
C ALA A 590 -16.16 -12.54 6.68
N LEU A 591 -16.15 -13.64 7.41
CA LEU A 591 -17.35 -14.24 8.02
C LEU A 591 -17.59 -13.61 9.40
N LEU A 592 -18.83 -13.27 9.71
CA LEU A 592 -19.25 -12.64 10.96
C LEU A 592 -20.51 -13.35 11.49
N SER A 593 -20.71 -13.42 12.80
CA SER A 593 -21.92 -13.99 13.40
C SER A 593 -23.13 -13.06 13.39
N ALA A 594 -22.98 -11.86 12.87
CA ALA A 594 -24.03 -10.85 12.73
C ALA A 594 -23.84 -10.08 11.40
N PRO A 595 -24.80 -9.26 10.96
CA PRO A 595 -24.65 -8.48 9.73
C PRO A 595 -23.47 -7.52 9.84
N TYR A 596 -22.76 -7.34 8.73
CA TYR A 596 -21.72 -6.30 8.67
C TYR A 596 -22.36 -4.92 8.61
N ALA A 597 -21.83 -4.00 9.39
CA ALA A 597 -22.40 -2.65 9.61
C ALA A 597 -22.49 -1.76 8.36
N SER A 598 -21.92 -2.14 7.23
CA SER A 598 -22.09 -1.46 5.95
C SER A 598 -22.86 -2.33 4.96
N HIS A 599 -23.37 -1.70 3.88
CA HIS A 599 -24.09 -2.42 2.82
C HIS A 599 -23.20 -3.35 1.96
N ALA A 600 -21.91 -3.50 2.31
CA ALA A 600 -20.96 -4.36 1.61
C ALA A 600 -20.99 -5.82 2.12
N GLY A 601 -22.14 -6.34 2.49
CA GLY A 601 -22.31 -7.71 2.97
C GLY A 601 -23.70 -8.24 2.71
N PHE A 602 -23.91 -9.52 3.00
CA PHE A 602 -25.22 -10.18 2.90
C PHE A 602 -25.39 -11.30 3.93
N SER A 603 -26.63 -11.70 4.14
CA SER A 603 -27.00 -12.80 5.04
C SER A 603 -26.68 -14.15 4.42
N ILE A 604 -26.00 -15.01 5.19
CA ILE A 604 -25.83 -16.41 4.91
C ILE A 604 -27.01 -17.16 5.53
N THR A 605 -27.67 -18.00 4.74
CA THR A 605 -28.75 -18.92 5.14
C THR A 605 -28.38 -20.34 4.73
N ALA A 606 -29.18 -21.35 5.12
CA ALA A 606 -28.93 -22.72 4.68
C ALA A 606 -28.91 -22.90 3.16
N GLU A 607 -29.67 -22.06 2.42
CA GLU A 607 -29.82 -22.17 0.97
C GLU A 607 -28.59 -21.63 0.21
N ASN A 608 -27.88 -20.62 0.74
CA ASN A 608 -26.71 -20.03 0.07
C ASN A 608 -25.39 -20.30 0.80
N PHE A 609 -25.41 -21.16 1.83
CA PHE A 609 -24.26 -21.45 2.68
C PHE A 609 -23.03 -21.89 1.86
N GLU A 610 -23.17 -22.94 1.04
CA GLU A 610 -22.05 -23.47 0.24
C GLU A 610 -21.47 -22.39 -0.70
N GLN A 611 -22.33 -21.65 -1.40
CA GLN A 611 -21.90 -20.55 -2.27
C GLN A 611 -21.17 -19.45 -1.48
N ALA A 612 -21.67 -19.08 -0.30
CA ALA A 612 -21.05 -18.05 0.53
C ALA A 612 -19.67 -18.47 1.04
N MET A 613 -19.51 -19.76 1.43
CA MET A 613 -18.23 -20.29 1.87
C MET A 613 -17.22 -20.37 0.72
N ILE A 614 -17.66 -20.74 -0.48
CA ILE A 614 -16.83 -20.73 -1.68
C ILE A 614 -16.40 -19.30 -2.01
N VAL A 615 -17.30 -18.31 -2.00
CA VAL A 615 -16.95 -16.90 -2.22
C VAL A 615 -15.92 -16.43 -1.21
N HIS A 616 -16.09 -16.77 0.06
CA HIS A 616 -15.13 -16.42 1.11
C HIS A 616 -13.76 -17.04 0.83
N MET A 617 -13.69 -18.33 0.50
CA MET A 617 -12.46 -19.05 0.20
C MET A 617 -11.79 -18.50 -1.06
N VAL A 618 -12.51 -18.43 -2.18
CA VAL A 618 -11.97 -17.95 -3.47
C VAL A 618 -11.38 -16.56 -3.35
N ARG A 619 -12.03 -15.67 -2.59
CA ARG A 619 -11.54 -14.30 -2.42
C ARG A 619 -10.34 -14.19 -1.46
N ARG A 620 -10.19 -15.10 -0.51
CA ARG A 620 -9.18 -14.97 0.56
C ARG A 620 -7.97 -15.86 0.39
N LEU A 621 -8.09 -16.95 -0.38
CA LEU A 621 -7.04 -17.95 -0.50
C LEU A 621 -5.90 -17.52 -1.43
N PRO A 622 -6.13 -16.98 -2.65
CA PRO A 622 -5.06 -16.55 -3.53
C PRO A 622 -4.32 -15.34 -2.97
N LYS A 623 -3.02 -15.25 -3.24
CA LYS A 623 -2.19 -14.15 -2.76
C LYS A 623 -2.40 -12.87 -3.58
N ALA A 624 -2.73 -11.76 -2.91
CA ALA A 624 -2.73 -10.44 -3.54
C ALA A 624 -1.29 -9.97 -3.80
N THR A 625 -1.08 -9.37 -4.96
CA THR A 625 0.17 -8.75 -5.40
C THR A 625 -0.15 -7.41 -6.05
N TRP A 626 0.85 -6.55 -6.26
CA TRP A 626 0.64 -5.32 -7.01
C TRP A 626 0.11 -5.58 -8.43
N LEU A 627 0.48 -6.72 -9.03
CA LEU A 627 0.18 -7.04 -10.43
C LEU A 627 -1.25 -7.56 -10.63
N ASN A 628 -1.85 -8.21 -9.62
CA ASN A 628 -3.23 -8.71 -9.69
C ASN A 628 -4.25 -7.82 -8.96
N ASP A 629 -3.84 -6.65 -8.49
CA ASP A 629 -4.66 -5.74 -7.67
C ASP A 629 -6.04 -5.43 -8.29
N ARG A 630 -6.13 -5.42 -9.63
CA ARG A 630 -7.36 -5.13 -10.38
C ARG A 630 -8.03 -6.36 -11.00
N ASP A 631 -7.47 -7.55 -10.83
CA ASP A 631 -8.08 -8.78 -11.34
C ASP A 631 -9.40 -9.04 -10.64
N GLN A 632 -10.38 -9.50 -11.42
CA GLN A 632 -11.74 -9.74 -10.94
C GLN A 632 -11.93 -11.21 -10.59
N PHE A 633 -12.62 -11.45 -9.48
CA PHE A 633 -13.14 -12.77 -9.16
C PHE A 633 -14.41 -13.06 -9.97
N LEU A 634 -14.49 -14.22 -10.58
CA LEU A 634 -15.56 -14.59 -11.52
C LEU A 634 -16.39 -15.76 -11.00
N GLN A 635 -17.57 -15.92 -11.59
CA GLN A 635 -18.40 -17.11 -11.38
C GLN A 635 -17.69 -18.34 -11.96
N PRO A 636 -17.88 -19.52 -11.38
CA PRO A 636 -17.34 -20.74 -11.95
C PRO A 636 -17.95 -21.04 -13.32
N THR A 637 -17.10 -21.48 -14.24
CA THR A 637 -17.53 -21.87 -15.61
C THR A 637 -17.75 -23.37 -15.76
N LYS A 638 -17.40 -24.15 -14.71
CA LYS A 638 -17.56 -25.61 -14.64
C LYS A 638 -18.36 -25.99 -13.42
N GLU A 639 -18.95 -27.16 -13.46
CA GLU A 639 -19.62 -27.75 -12.30
C GLU A 639 -18.63 -28.01 -11.17
N LEU A 640 -19.04 -27.71 -9.95
CA LEU A 640 -18.21 -27.85 -8.75
C LEU A 640 -18.39 -29.24 -8.17
N SER A 641 -17.27 -29.94 -7.95
CA SER A 641 -17.33 -31.24 -7.28
C SER A 641 -17.74 -31.10 -5.79
N ARG A 642 -18.36 -32.13 -5.23
CA ARG A 642 -18.71 -32.13 -3.81
C ARG A 642 -17.46 -32.01 -2.91
N GLU A 643 -16.34 -32.61 -3.34
CA GLU A 643 -15.06 -32.51 -2.63
C GLU A 643 -14.56 -31.06 -2.60
N PHE A 644 -14.57 -30.32 -3.74
CA PHE A 644 -14.19 -28.93 -3.78
C PHE A 644 -15.05 -28.05 -2.85
N ILE A 645 -16.37 -28.27 -2.86
CA ILE A 645 -17.31 -27.55 -1.99
C ILE A 645 -16.99 -27.83 -0.53
N GLY A 646 -16.78 -29.09 -0.19
CA GLY A 646 -16.44 -29.53 1.17
C GLY A 646 -15.13 -28.89 1.66
N ASP A 647 -14.10 -28.96 0.84
CA ASP A 647 -12.78 -28.38 1.13
C ASP A 647 -12.86 -26.85 1.30
N ALA A 648 -13.64 -26.17 0.46
CA ALA A 648 -13.86 -24.72 0.57
C ALA A 648 -14.58 -24.34 1.88
N VAL A 649 -15.57 -25.13 2.30
CA VAL A 649 -16.26 -24.94 3.59
C VAL A 649 -15.28 -25.11 4.75
N ILE A 650 -14.50 -26.18 4.77
CA ILE A 650 -13.54 -26.45 5.85
C ILE A 650 -12.46 -25.36 5.89
N TRP A 651 -11.90 -24.97 4.75
CA TRP A 651 -10.95 -23.86 4.69
C TRP A 651 -11.53 -22.57 5.27
N SER A 652 -12.78 -22.24 4.90
CA SER A 652 -13.45 -21.03 5.34
C SER A 652 -13.74 -21.02 6.84
N LEU A 653 -14.11 -22.15 7.41
CA LEU A 653 -14.39 -22.28 8.85
C LEU A 653 -13.15 -22.01 9.71
N PHE A 654 -11.96 -22.37 9.23
CA PHE A 654 -10.71 -22.24 10.01
C PHE A 654 -9.75 -21.17 9.49
N SER A 655 -10.14 -20.43 8.46
CA SER A 655 -9.38 -19.29 7.93
C SER A 655 -9.18 -18.19 8.98
N PRO A 656 -8.04 -17.48 8.95
CA PRO A 656 -7.84 -16.26 9.74
C PRO A 656 -8.87 -15.16 9.49
N SER A 657 -9.53 -15.14 8.33
CA SER A 657 -10.62 -14.22 7.98
C SER A 657 -12.01 -14.65 8.47
N ASN A 658 -12.12 -15.82 9.09
CA ASN A 658 -13.31 -16.18 9.85
C ASN A 658 -13.31 -15.43 11.19
N GLN A 659 -14.17 -14.41 11.29
CA GLN A 659 -14.36 -13.55 12.44
C GLN A 659 -15.66 -13.87 13.18
N THR A 660 -16.15 -15.12 13.13
CA THR A 660 -17.33 -15.52 13.88
C THR A 660 -17.04 -15.54 15.38
N ALA A 661 -18.04 -15.13 16.16
CA ALA A 661 -18.03 -15.09 17.61
C ALA A 661 -19.41 -15.44 18.17
N SER A 662 -19.46 -15.98 19.39
CA SER A 662 -20.68 -16.12 20.15
C SER A 662 -20.73 -15.04 21.23
N LEU A 663 -21.75 -14.17 21.20
CA LEU A 663 -21.88 -13.06 22.12
C LEU A 663 -23.23 -13.12 22.84
N ARG A 664 -23.24 -12.76 24.12
CA ARG A 664 -24.43 -12.77 24.96
C ARG A 664 -24.74 -11.38 25.47
N ASN A 665 -26.03 -11.13 25.74
CA ASN A 665 -26.54 -9.91 26.32
C ASN A 665 -26.08 -8.65 25.57
N VAL A 666 -26.09 -8.70 24.22
CA VAL A 666 -25.71 -7.60 23.36
C VAL A 666 -26.84 -6.57 23.35
N GLU A 667 -26.60 -5.40 23.91
CA GLU A 667 -27.55 -4.29 23.88
C GLU A 667 -27.43 -3.53 22.53
N TYR A 668 -28.58 -3.37 21.86
CA TYR A 668 -28.67 -2.60 20.64
C TYR A 668 -30.06 -1.98 20.52
N GLU A 669 -30.14 -0.66 20.40
CA GLU A 669 -31.37 0.14 20.33
C GLU A 669 -32.42 -0.22 21.40
N GLY A 670 -31.95 -0.44 22.63
CA GLY A 670 -32.83 -0.74 23.79
C GLY A 670 -33.27 -2.20 23.90
N GLU A 671 -32.88 -3.07 22.99
CA GLU A 671 -33.18 -4.50 22.99
C GLU A 671 -31.92 -5.32 23.31
N ILE A 672 -32.10 -6.50 23.92
CA ILE A 672 -31.02 -7.43 24.25
C ILE A 672 -31.02 -8.61 23.28
N TYR A 673 -29.90 -8.82 22.63
CA TYR A 673 -29.72 -9.88 21.64
C TYR A 673 -28.75 -10.97 22.11
N GLN A 674 -29.01 -12.19 21.63
CA GLN A 674 -28.11 -13.35 21.81
C GLN A 674 -27.56 -13.74 20.44
N ILE A 675 -26.27 -13.55 20.22
CA ILE A 675 -25.61 -13.87 18.96
C ILE A 675 -24.97 -15.24 19.08
N ALA A 676 -25.57 -16.27 18.49
CA ALA A 676 -25.02 -17.63 18.46
C ALA A 676 -23.99 -17.79 17.33
N ASN A 677 -23.03 -18.68 17.51
CA ASN A 677 -22.12 -19.06 16.43
C ASN A 677 -22.66 -20.31 15.70
N ASN A 678 -23.43 -20.09 14.64
CA ASN A 678 -23.94 -21.18 13.80
C ASN A 678 -22.83 -21.92 13.03
N PHE A 679 -21.61 -21.38 13.01
CA PHE A 679 -20.43 -21.99 12.35
C PHE A 679 -19.54 -22.77 13.31
N TYR A 680 -20.05 -23.11 14.50
CA TYR A 680 -19.37 -24.03 15.40
C TYR A 680 -19.30 -25.41 14.75
N PRO A 681 -18.10 -26.06 14.61
CA PRO A 681 -17.90 -27.13 13.66
C PRO A 681 -18.11 -28.57 14.23
N PHE A 682 -18.29 -28.72 15.54
CA PHE A 682 -18.39 -30.03 16.20
C PHE A 682 -19.75 -30.29 16.78
N GLU A 683 -20.17 -31.56 16.75
CA GLU A 683 -21.44 -32.01 17.35
C GLU A 683 -21.41 -31.82 18.87
N LEU A 684 -22.53 -31.43 19.43
CA LEU A 684 -22.69 -31.22 20.88
C LEU A 684 -22.38 -32.45 21.71
N ALA A 685 -22.76 -33.65 21.22
CA ALA A 685 -22.44 -34.90 21.85
C ALA A 685 -20.94 -35.15 21.94
N GLU A 686 -20.19 -34.82 20.86
CA GLU A 686 -18.75 -34.92 20.82
C GLU A 686 -18.12 -33.97 21.83
N VAL A 687 -18.53 -32.69 21.84
CA VAL A 687 -18.02 -31.69 22.76
C VAL A 687 -18.27 -32.07 24.23
N LYS A 688 -19.44 -32.57 24.54
CA LYS A 688 -19.75 -33.07 25.89
C LYS A 688 -18.87 -34.23 26.33
N SER A 689 -18.41 -35.06 25.37
CA SER A 689 -17.54 -36.20 25.64
C SER A 689 -16.06 -35.84 25.90
N TRP A 690 -15.63 -34.60 25.67
CA TRP A 690 -14.24 -34.16 25.83
C TRP A 690 -13.83 -33.96 27.28
N GLU A 691 -14.48 -34.58 28.23
CA GLU A 691 -14.19 -34.51 29.67
C GLU A 691 -14.01 -33.05 30.15
N CYS A 692 -14.84 -32.14 29.63
CA CYS A 692 -14.83 -30.74 30.02
C CYS A 692 -15.27 -30.65 31.49
N THR A 693 -14.37 -30.27 32.37
CA THR A 693 -14.63 -30.07 33.79
C THR A 693 -15.38 -28.73 34.04
N LEU A 694 -15.30 -28.17 35.23
CA LEU A 694 -15.97 -26.92 35.67
C LEU A 694 -16.14 -25.80 34.64
N PRO A 695 -15.21 -25.52 33.72
CA PRO A 695 -15.38 -24.48 32.70
C PRO A 695 -16.58 -24.69 31.77
N SER A 696 -16.88 -25.93 31.41
CA SER A 696 -18.01 -26.23 30.52
C SER A 696 -19.38 -26.01 31.18
N MET A 697 -19.46 -26.14 32.50
CA MET A 697 -20.67 -25.78 33.26
C MET A 697 -20.88 -24.27 33.24
N ARG A 698 -19.81 -23.48 33.34
CA ARG A 698 -19.82 -22.02 33.25
C ARG A 698 -20.32 -21.53 31.89
N LEU A 699 -19.96 -22.22 30.81
CA LEU A 699 -20.42 -21.91 29.45
C LEU A 699 -21.81 -22.52 29.11
N ASN A 700 -22.48 -23.11 30.05
CA ASN A 700 -23.80 -23.74 29.87
C ASN A 700 -23.86 -24.87 28.81
N ILE A 701 -22.73 -25.53 28.51
CA ILE A 701 -22.67 -26.57 27.48
C ILE A 701 -23.65 -27.72 27.76
N PHE A 702 -23.86 -28.11 29.03
CA PHE A 702 -24.77 -29.18 29.41
C PHE A 702 -26.26 -28.83 29.25
N ARG A 703 -26.57 -27.52 29.14
CA ARG A 703 -27.91 -27.03 28.84
C ARG A 703 -28.19 -26.91 27.33
N ALA A 704 -27.17 -27.02 26.53
CA ALA A 704 -27.32 -26.99 25.07
C ALA A 704 -27.99 -28.26 24.59
N VAL A 705 -28.99 -28.12 23.72
CA VAL A 705 -29.84 -29.21 23.23
C VAL A 705 -29.71 -29.45 21.72
N GLU A 706 -29.14 -28.48 20.99
CA GLU A 706 -29.09 -28.50 19.52
C GLU A 706 -27.66 -28.27 19.01
N ASP A 707 -27.32 -29.08 18.00
CA ASP A 707 -26.09 -28.87 17.23
C ASP A 707 -26.16 -27.57 16.42
N ARG A 708 -25.01 -26.97 16.15
CA ARG A 708 -24.93 -25.83 15.28
C ARG A 708 -24.93 -26.25 13.79
N PHE A 709 -25.34 -25.32 12.93
CA PHE A 709 -25.54 -25.63 11.50
C PHE A 709 -24.28 -26.21 10.84
N ALA A 710 -23.10 -25.66 11.08
CA ALA A 710 -21.85 -26.16 10.48
C ALA A 710 -21.53 -27.59 10.93
N ALA A 711 -21.78 -27.95 12.22
CA ALA A 711 -21.57 -29.31 12.70
C ALA A 711 -22.48 -30.31 11.97
N LEU A 712 -23.78 -29.98 11.81
CA LEU A 712 -24.73 -30.82 11.07
C LEU A 712 -24.36 -30.94 9.60
N TRP A 713 -23.90 -29.83 8.99
CA TRP A 713 -23.46 -29.84 7.59
C TRP A 713 -22.22 -30.73 7.42
N ILE A 714 -21.21 -30.61 8.28
CA ILE A 714 -19.99 -31.43 8.28
C ILE A 714 -20.35 -32.93 8.46
N LYS A 715 -21.21 -33.24 9.42
CA LYS A 715 -21.67 -34.62 9.65
C LYS A 715 -22.29 -35.24 8.39
N LYS A 716 -23.16 -34.48 7.72
CA LYS A 716 -23.87 -34.93 6.52
C LYS A 716 -22.93 -35.16 5.32
N HIS A 717 -21.88 -34.33 5.20
CA HIS A 717 -21.01 -34.32 4.02
C HIS A 717 -19.60 -34.86 4.31
N ARG A 718 -19.39 -35.56 5.43
CA ARG A 718 -18.07 -35.99 5.89
C ARG A 718 -17.32 -36.84 4.86
N ASP A 719 -18.05 -37.74 4.19
CA ASP A 719 -17.49 -38.70 3.21
C ASP A 719 -17.11 -37.99 1.87
N GLU A 720 -17.52 -36.77 1.68
CA GLU A 720 -17.20 -35.93 0.52
C GLU A 720 -15.96 -35.09 0.73
N LEU A 721 -15.40 -35.04 1.97
CA LEU A 721 -14.22 -34.22 2.30
C LEU A 721 -12.93 -34.92 1.86
N SER A 722 -11.96 -34.11 1.39
CA SER A 722 -10.62 -34.63 1.11
C SER A 722 -9.85 -34.99 2.38
N ALA A 723 -8.83 -35.82 2.24
CA ALA A 723 -7.90 -36.14 3.33
C ALA A 723 -7.28 -34.87 3.96
N ALA A 724 -6.99 -33.82 3.16
CA ALA A 724 -6.49 -32.54 3.66
C ALA A 724 -7.52 -31.81 4.54
N ALA A 725 -8.79 -31.78 4.11
CA ALA A 725 -9.87 -31.19 4.90
C ALA A 725 -10.12 -31.93 6.21
N ILE A 726 -10.08 -33.29 6.18
CA ILE A 726 -10.20 -34.12 7.38
C ILE A 726 -9.03 -33.83 8.35
N SER A 727 -7.80 -33.71 7.84
CA SER A 727 -6.65 -33.36 8.67
C SER A 727 -6.81 -32.01 9.36
N VAL A 728 -7.38 -31.02 8.66
CA VAL A 728 -7.70 -29.70 9.23
C VAL A 728 -8.75 -29.82 10.33
N LEU A 729 -9.80 -30.62 10.13
CA LEU A 729 -10.81 -30.89 11.16
C LEU A 729 -10.22 -31.57 12.41
N ASP A 730 -9.27 -32.48 12.26
CA ASP A 730 -8.64 -33.16 13.38
C ASP A 730 -7.70 -32.24 14.16
N ALA A 731 -6.96 -31.38 13.44
CA ALA A 731 -6.18 -30.30 14.05
C ALA A 731 -7.06 -29.31 14.80
N ALA A 732 -8.19 -28.91 14.20
CA ALA A 732 -9.18 -28.06 14.83
C ALA A 732 -9.74 -28.68 16.10
N ARG A 733 -10.08 -29.96 16.08
CA ARG A 733 -10.57 -30.70 17.25
C ARG A 733 -9.58 -30.64 18.40
N THR A 734 -8.31 -30.77 18.13
CA THR A 734 -7.23 -30.65 19.12
C THR A 734 -7.20 -29.25 19.76
N ILE A 735 -7.32 -28.19 18.94
CA ILE A 735 -7.33 -26.80 19.43
C ILE A 735 -8.60 -26.53 20.26
N TYR A 736 -9.75 -27.00 19.82
CA TYR A 736 -11.02 -26.84 20.57
C TYR A 736 -10.99 -27.57 21.92
N LYS A 737 -10.45 -28.80 21.96
CA LYS A 737 -10.23 -29.52 23.23
C LYS A 737 -9.32 -28.73 24.18
N LYS A 738 -8.21 -28.21 23.66
CA LYS A 738 -7.28 -27.35 24.41
C LYS A 738 -7.96 -26.09 24.93
N PHE A 739 -8.76 -25.44 24.09
CA PHE A 739 -9.52 -24.24 24.48
C PHE A 739 -10.39 -24.51 25.73
N TYR A 740 -11.15 -25.59 25.74
CA TYR A 740 -11.99 -25.93 26.90
C TYR A 740 -11.15 -26.35 28.12
N ALA A 741 -10.07 -27.06 27.94
CA ALA A 741 -9.18 -27.47 29.03
C ALA A 741 -8.47 -26.28 29.69
N GLU A 742 -8.14 -25.25 28.95
CA GLU A 742 -7.40 -24.06 29.44
C GLU A 742 -8.30 -22.86 29.77
N LEU A 743 -9.63 -23.00 29.66
CA LEU A 743 -10.58 -21.89 29.75
C LEU A 743 -10.40 -21.01 30.99
N GLU A 744 -10.01 -21.58 32.13
CA GLU A 744 -9.76 -20.82 33.38
C GLU A 744 -8.51 -19.95 33.34
N ARG A 745 -7.58 -20.27 32.44
CA ARG A 745 -6.34 -19.52 32.24
C ARG A 745 -6.48 -18.41 31.21
N LEU A 746 -7.57 -18.44 30.42
CA LEU A 746 -7.81 -17.49 29.33
C LEU A 746 -8.43 -16.19 29.87
N ASP A 747 -8.12 -15.08 29.23
CA ASP A 747 -8.79 -13.81 29.47
C ASP A 747 -10.18 -13.80 28.81
N VAL A 748 -11.13 -14.51 29.45
CA VAL A 748 -12.49 -14.69 28.93
C VAL A 748 -13.26 -13.39 28.80
N ALA A 749 -12.95 -12.38 29.64
CA ALA A 749 -13.59 -11.07 29.57
C ALA A 749 -13.13 -10.29 28.33
N ARG A 750 -11.83 -10.27 28.05
CA ARG A 750 -11.26 -9.63 26.86
C ARG A 750 -11.84 -10.21 25.57
N TRP A 751 -11.98 -11.53 25.50
CA TRP A 751 -12.44 -12.22 24.29
C TRP A 751 -13.95 -12.49 24.27
N LYS A 752 -14.68 -11.98 25.28
CA LYS A 752 -16.13 -12.15 25.44
C LYS A 752 -16.57 -13.61 25.31
N ILE A 753 -15.87 -14.52 25.99
CA ILE A 753 -16.16 -15.96 25.98
C ILE A 753 -17.22 -16.21 27.04
N GLU A 754 -18.50 -16.25 26.61
CA GLU A 754 -19.65 -16.34 27.49
C GLU A 754 -20.56 -17.57 27.17
N ALA A 755 -20.24 -18.29 26.11
CA ALA A 755 -21.03 -19.43 25.65
C ALA A 755 -20.16 -20.58 25.12
N TRP A 756 -20.72 -21.79 25.15
CA TRP A 756 -20.05 -23.01 24.69
C TRP A 756 -19.67 -22.98 23.20
N ASP A 757 -20.45 -22.31 22.40
CA ASP A 757 -20.28 -22.21 20.95
C ASP A 757 -19.38 -21.03 20.55
N ALA A 758 -18.32 -20.79 21.32
CA ALA A 758 -17.35 -19.75 21.00
C ALA A 758 -16.92 -19.81 19.52
N GLY A 759 -16.82 -18.66 18.87
CA GLY A 759 -16.43 -18.59 17.47
C GLY A 759 -14.94 -18.83 17.25
N TRP A 760 -14.57 -19.20 16.02
CA TRP A 760 -13.17 -19.44 15.65
C TRP A 760 -12.27 -18.25 15.98
N TYR A 761 -12.76 -17.01 15.80
CA TYR A 761 -12.01 -15.81 16.18
C TYR A 761 -11.68 -15.79 17.67
N GLN A 762 -12.68 -16.06 18.53
CA GLN A 762 -12.50 -16.07 19.99
C GLN A 762 -11.50 -17.13 20.44
N ILE A 763 -11.63 -18.35 19.92
CA ILE A 763 -10.77 -19.49 20.24
C ILE A 763 -9.34 -19.23 19.80
N ARG A 764 -9.15 -18.88 18.53
CA ARG A 764 -7.84 -18.63 17.95
C ARG A 764 -7.09 -17.50 18.67
N MET A 765 -7.79 -16.39 18.94
CA MET A 765 -7.16 -15.22 19.56
C MET A 765 -6.90 -15.41 21.04
N SER A 766 -7.73 -16.16 21.77
CA SER A 766 -7.53 -16.40 23.20
C SER A 766 -6.38 -17.36 23.47
N LEU A 767 -6.21 -18.38 22.63
CA LEU A 767 -5.10 -19.33 22.71
C LEU A 767 -3.80 -18.82 22.05
N GLY A 768 -3.89 -17.88 21.11
CA GLY A 768 -2.75 -17.49 20.28
C GLY A 768 -2.34 -18.57 19.27
N GLU A 769 -3.25 -19.45 18.88
CA GLU A 769 -3.00 -20.58 18.00
C GLU A 769 -3.72 -20.45 16.65
N SER A 770 -3.21 -21.14 15.65
CA SER A 770 -3.79 -21.22 14.32
C SER A 770 -3.65 -22.64 13.77
N ILE A 771 -4.46 -22.98 12.79
CA ILE A 771 -4.37 -24.25 12.07
C ILE A 771 -3.53 -24.03 10.82
N ASP A 772 -2.66 -24.99 10.52
CA ASP A 772 -1.98 -25.01 9.22
C ASP A 772 -2.96 -25.45 8.13
N LEU A 773 -3.22 -24.53 7.22
CA LEU A 773 -4.10 -24.73 6.06
C LEU A 773 -3.32 -24.95 4.75
N SER A 774 -1.99 -25.10 4.81
CA SER A 774 -1.12 -25.12 3.63
C SER A 774 -1.47 -26.24 2.66
N ALA A 775 -1.64 -27.47 3.13
CA ALA A 775 -2.00 -28.61 2.29
C ALA A 775 -3.37 -28.43 1.59
N LEU A 776 -4.33 -27.88 2.32
CA LEU A 776 -5.65 -27.57 1.76
C LEU A 776 -5.61 -26.42 0.77
N LYS A 777 -4.77 -25.42 1.04
CA LYS A 777 -4.50 -24.31 0.12
C LYS A 777 -3.86 -24.78 -1.18
N GLU A 778 -2.80 -25.57 -1.10
CA GLU A 778 -2.08 -26.11 -2.27
C GLU A 778 -3.02 -26.92 -3.19
N LYS A 779 -4.01 -27.59 -2.60
CA LYS A 779 -5.02 -28.31 -3.36
C LYS A 779 -6.07 -27.38 -4.00
N LEU A 780 -6.57 -26.38 -3.26
CA LEU A 780 -7.67 -25.52 -3.71
C LEU A 780 -7.20 -24.41 -4.69
N GLU A 781 -5.99 -23.88 -4.54
CA GLU A 781 -5.53 -22.72 -5.32
C GLU A 781 -5.49 -23.00 -6.84
N PRO A 782 -4.96 -24.14 -7.34
CA PRO A 782 -5.04 -24.47 -8.76
C PRO A 782 -6.48 -24.61 -9.26
N GLN A 783 -7.37 -25.20 -8.46
CA GLN A 783 -8.77 -25.41 -8.83
C GLN A 783 -9.54 -24.10 -9.00
N ILE A 784 -9.14 -23.00 -8.29
CA ILE A 784 -9.72 -21.67 -8.49
C ILE A 784 -9.56 -21.22 -9.96
N TYR A 785 -8.40 -21.45 -10.55
CA TYR A 785 -8.13 -21.12 -11.96
C TYR A 785 -8.81 -22.13 -12.90
N GLU A 786 -8.71 -23.41 -12.63
CA GLU A 786 -9.30 -24.48 -13.46
C GLU A 786 -10.81 -24.39 -13.56
N LEU A 787 -11.49 -23.98 -12.48
CA LEU A 787 -12.94 -23.81 -12.41
C LEU A 787 -13.40 -22.44 -12.94
N GLY A 788 -12.46 -21.53 -13.30
CA GLY A 788 -12.76 -20.25 -13.91
C GLY A 788 -13.06 -19.11 -12.93
N PHE A 789 -12.81 -19.26 -11.63
CA PHE A 789 -12.97 -18.19 -10.64
C PHE A 789 -11.96 -17.05 -10.85
N LEU A 790 -10.83 -17.35 -11.48
CA LEU A 790 -9.84 -16.39 -11.95
C LEU A 790 -9.45 -16.75 -13.38
N ARG A 791 -9.43 -15.76 -14.29
CA ARG A 791 -9.07 -15.94 -15.69
C ARG A 791 -7.77 -15.25 -16.07
N ASP A 792 -7.41 -14.20 -15.32
CA ASP A 792 -6.21 -13.44 -15.57
C ASP A 792 -4.98 -14.23 -15.08
N GLU A 793 -3.92 -14.23 -15.88
CA GLU A 793 -2.75 -15.05 -15.64
C GLU A 793 -1.49 -14.20 -15.60
N VAL A 794 -0.47 -14.66 -14.87
CA VAL A 794 0.89 -14.13 -14.96
C VAL A 794 1.82 -15.29 -15.31
N LYS A 795 2.52 -15.17 -16.44
CA LYS A 795 3.56 -16.11 -16.85
C LYS A 795 4.91 -15.46 -16.57
N TYR A 796 5.66 -16.03 -15.64
CA TYR A 796 7.03 -15.60 -15.35
C TYR A 796 8.05 -16.31 -16.28
N PHE A 797 9.18 -15.62 -16.55
CA PHE A 797 10.28 -16.16 -17.35
C PHE A 797 11.44 -16.63 -16.49
#